data_7b9f2364f3002e1cf1932a622aa636b1
#
_entry.id   7b9f2364f3002e1cf1932a622aa636b1
#
_cell.length_a   1.000
_cell.length_b   1.000
_cell.length_c   1.000
_cell.angle_alpha   90.00
_cell.angle_beta   90.00
_cell.angle_gamma   90.00
#
_symmetry.space_group_name_H-M   'P 1'
#
loop_
_entity.id
_entity.type
_entity.pdbx_description
1 polymer ?
#
loop_
_entity_poly.entity_id
_entity_poly.type
_entity_poly.pdbx_seq_one_letter_code
_entity_poly.pdbx_strand_id
1 'polypeptide(L)'
;MRQTATALDDVVVVGYGTQKKINLTGAVQSINSKDILRANVSNGSSALQGIVPGLTAVQSSGQPGNDQASLKLRGLGSLNSSTSPLILIDGVEGDFNRIDLNSIETISVLKDAASASIYGSRASNGVILITTKRGYEGKPTVTFNGYVGMNTPTTLPEPATAIEYMQAVDIARQNALQQPLYTNVIDIYKNGGVDQINYYDTDWRNEVIKSSALVQNYSVSVSGGSEFIKVFASAGYYSQDGLIDNNKFSRTSLRLNSDMKINKWVKLGIDASVRQANATSPVMDSPANIIGKALTMTPIMSGINADGTYGYGINGTNPIAMVRTGCTSNSTAPEYIIKTSLTITPLKGLSIYGAYTWKRNDGETNAFVKPYDTYENGAFKGSFPTTGSSMSDQRTKQVRKQYDLIGTYENTFGKNYLKVLMGFQSEELNYTYLVAGRKNYYYDGYQDLNNGDAATMTNSSARHAWAMLSYLFRVNYSFDDRYLFEVNGRYDGTSRFIGNNRWGFFPSVSAGWRISEEAFWESAKNVMDNFKLRASYGLLGNQAISSYYPYSASIGSSTGYGYWFDKEFSPGVAQTQLANPDITWEKSHQFDIGVDYAFLKNRLSGSFDYYVRNIDDMLQQFPVPLFVAMTSPWENAGSMRNNGWEFSIAWQDRIGNVDYYIKGNISDVKNKVINLYGKEYKSGTTLTTEGKPYGSWYGYVADGYFSSREEIDASPVYGGNKANVAPGDIKYKDISGPDGVPDGKIDSHDRTIIGNPTPRYEFGLTLGLQWKGIDFSAFFQGVGKKDVYYSGAGARALCGNYTIYKYQFDYWTPENPDAKFPRLLEDPNATNPNNMISSFWVKSGAYCRLKNIVLGYTLPSSITKAAHISKLRVYASAQNLFTIKDNFYEGFDPENSVSSGASLYPLNKTFVFGLNVEF
;
A
#
# COMPACT_ATOMS: atom_id res chain seq x y z
N MET A 1 -21.63 -30.68 6.40
CA MET A 1 -22.67 -29.66 6.59
C MET A 1 -23.13 -29.19 5.22
N ARG A 2 -24.42 -29.32 4.95
CA ARG A 2 -25.02 -28.78 3.71
C ARG A 2 -24.85 -27.25 3.76
N GLN A 3 -23.97 -26.66 2.98
CA GLN A 3 -24.12 -25.28 2.56
C GLN A 3 -25.28 -25.26 1.54
N THR A 4 -26.49 -25.22 2.06
CA THR A 4 -27.66 -24.92 1.30
C THR A 4 -27.60 -23.47 0.84
N ALA A 5 -28.01 -23.26 -0.38
CA ALA A 5 -28.28 -22.07 -1.16
C ALA A 5 -28.81 -20.82 -0.40
N THR A 6 -28.03 -20.20 0.47
CA THR A 6 -28.42 -19.03 1.28
C THR A 6 -27.45 -17.84 1.14
N ALA A 7 -26.64 -17.78 0.09
CA ALA A 7 -25.77 -16.63 -0.17
C ALA A 7 -26.53 -15.29 -0.37
N LEU A 8 -27.85 -15.32 -0.58
CA LEU A 8 -28.70 -14.15 -0.75
C LEU A 8 -29.35 -13.67 0.56
N ASP A 9 -29.48 -14.55 1.57
CA ASP A 9 -29.96 -14.19 2.91
C ASP A 9 -28.82 -13.75 3.87
N ASP A 10 -27.58 -13.72 3.39
CA ASP A 10 -26.45 -13.25 4.18
C ASP A 10 -26.67 -11.80 4.63
N VAL A 11 -26.47 -11.57 5.93
CA VAL A 11 -26.56 -10.25 6.53
C VAL A 11 -25.21 -9.55 6.39
N VAL A 12 -25.23 -8.36 5.83
CA VAL A 12 -24.05 -7.53 5.62
C VAL A 12 -24.08 -6.36 6.59
N VAL A 13 -22.95 -6.04 7.21
CA VAL A 13 -22.80 -4.84 8.04
C VAL A 13 -22.68 -3.63 7.12
N VAL A 14 -23.60 -2.68 7.26
CA VAL A 14 -23.63 -1.44 6.48
C VAL A 14 -23.94 -0.27 7.41
N GLY A 15 -23.00 0.61 7.59
CA GLY A 15 -23.16 1.73 8.50
C GLY A 15 -23.30 1.29 9.96
N TYR A 16 -24.23 1.89 10.68
CA TYR A 16 -24.55 1.58 12.07
C TYR A 16 -25.60 0.47 12.22
N GLY A 17 -25.64 -0.48 11.28
CA GLY A 17 -26.61 -1.56 11.31
C GLY A 17 -26.28 -2.68 10.34
N THR A 18 -27.17 -3.65 10.29
CA THR A 18 -27.09 -4.78 9.38
C THR A 18 -28.24 -4.73 8.39
N GLN A 19 -28.00 -5.21 7.16
CA GLN A 19 -29.02 -5.37 6.13
C GLN A 19 -28.85 -6.72 5.44
N LYS A 20 -29.94 -7.32 5.00
CA LYS A 20 -29.87 -8.49 4.11
C LYS A 20 -29.19 -8.08 2.80
N LYS A 21 -28.23 -8.87 2.30
CA LYS A 21 -27.52 -8.61 1.06
C LYS A 21 -28.47 -8.38 -0.13
N ILE A 22 -29.57 -9.11 -0.16
CA ILE A 22 -30.57 -9.02 -1.22
C ILE A 22 -31.28 -7.64 -1.25
N ASN A 23 -31.39 -6.97 -0.11
CA ASN A 23 -32.06 -5.67 0.05
C ASN A 23 -31.11 -4.47 -0.06
N LEU A 24 -29.81 -4.72 -0.28
CA LEU A 24 -28.85 -3.63 -0.49
C LEU A 24 -29.09 -2.96 -1.85
N THR A 25 -29.11 -1.63 -1.86
CA THR A 25 -29.25 -0.80 -3.06
C THR A 25 -27.94 -0.16 -3.51
N GLY A 26 -26.92 -0.14 -2.62
CA GLY A 26 -25.57 0.33 -2.92
C GLY A 26 -24.61 -0.79 -3.35
N ALA A 27 -23.46 -0.37 -3.92
CA ALA A 27 -22.38 -1.27 -4.34
C ALA A 27 -21.55 -1.72 -3.13
N VAL A 28 -21.85 -2.88 -2.57
CA VAL A 28 -21.18 -3.44 -1.39
C VAL A 28 -20.62 -4.82 -1.69
N GLN A 29 -19.33 -5.01 -1.42
CA GLN A 29 -18.66 -6.31 -1.48
C GLN A 29 -18.41 -6.84 -0.07
N SER A 30 -18.96 -8.00 0.25
CA SER A 30 -18.70 -8.70 1.50
C SER A 30 -17.71 -9.84 1.30
N ILE A 31 -16.74 -9.95 2.22
CA ILE A 31 -15.70 -10.99 2.24
C ILE A 31 -15.75 -11.64 3.62
N ASN A 32 -15.82 -12.95 3.67
CA ASN A 32 -15.85 -13.69 4.93
C ASN A 32 -14.43 -14.04 5.41
N SER A 33 -14.33 -14.41 6.69
CA SER A 33 -13.06 -14.78 7.32
C SER A 33 -12.32 -15.91 6.60
N LYS A 34 -13.04 -16.86 5.99
CA LYS A 34 -12.41 -17.99 5.27
C LYS A 34 -11.66 -17.54 4.02
N ASP A 35 -12.20 -16.56 3.29
CA ASP A 35 -11.56 -16.03 2.09
C ASP A 35 -10.30 -15.21 2.47
N ILE A 36 -10.32 -14.51 3.63
CA ILE A 36 -9.19 -13.74 4.14
C ILE A 36 -8.06 -14.65 4.63
N LEU A 37 -8.41 -15.66 5.45
CA LEU A 37 -7.43 -16.54 6.08
C LEU A 37 -6.72 -17.48 5.10
N ARG A 38 -7.27 -17.71 3.91
CA ARG A 38 -6.59 -18.46 2.84
C ARG A 38 -5.28 -17.82 2.41
N ALA A 39 -5.18 -16.50 2.53
CA ALA A 39 -3.99 -15.79 2.06
C ALA A 39 -2.75 -16.01 2.94
N ASN A 40 -2.90 -16.43 4.23
CA ASN A 40 -1.80 -16.57 5.21
C ASN A 40 -0.83 -15.37 5.24
N VAL A 41 -1.35 -14.17 4.96
CA VAL A 41 -0.55 -12.94 4.87
C VAL A 41 -0.32 -12.30 6.24
N SER A 42 0.72 -11.47 6.31
CA SER A 42 1.12 -10.70 7.50
C SER A 42 0.11 -9.63 7.90
N ASN A 43 -0.54 -9.03 6.90
CA ASN A 43 -1.38 -7.84 7.08
C ASN A 43 -2.67 -7.91 6.25
N GLY A 44 -3.66 -7.12 6.69
CA GLY A 44 -5.00 -7.17 6.12
C GLY A 44 -5.11 -6.57 4.73
N SER A 45 -4.36 -5.52 4.42
CA SER A 45 -4.43 -4.88 3.10
C SER A 45 -3.95 -5.80 1.98
N SER A 46 -2.90 -6.58 2.22
CA SER A 46 -2.41 -7.58 1.28
C SER A 46 -3.39 -8.75 1.10
N ALA A 47 -4.23 -9.05 2.12
CA ALA A 47 -5.28 -10.06 2.01
C ALA A 47 -6.40 -9.67 1.03
N LEU A 48 -6.57 -8.38 0.73
CA LEU A 48 -7.60 -7.89 -0.19
C LEU A 48 -7.16 -7.81 -1.66
N GLN A 49 -5.88 -7.99 -1.94
CA GLN A 49 -5.35 -7.89 -3.31
C GLN A 49 -6.06 -8.85 -4.26
N GLY A 50 -6.64 -8.31 -5.34
CA GLY A 50 -7.32 -9.06 -6.39
C GLY A 50 -8.64 -9.76 -5.99
N ILE A 51 -9.09 -9.65 -4.73
CA ILE A 51 -10.33 -10.26 -4.27
C ILE A 51 -11.52 -9.33 -4.50
N VAL A 52 -11.32 -8.03 -4.38
CA VAL A 52 -12.37 -7.01 -4.48
C VAL A 52 -12.28 -6.30 -5.82
N PRO A 53 -13.26 -6.44 -6.71
CA PRO A 53 -13.27 -5.67 -7.97
C PRO A 53 -13.36 -4.17 -7.65
N GLY A 54 -12.59 -3.36 -8.40
CA GLY A 54 -12.50 -1.92 -8.20
C GLY A 54 -11.59 -1.47 -7.06
N LEU A 55 -10.98 -2.40 -6.29
CA LEU A 55 -9.98 -2.12 -5.29
C LEU A 55 -8.58 -2.42 -5.83
N THR A 56 -7.86 -1.38 -6.20
CA THR A 56 -6.42 -1.46 -6.49
C THR A 56 -5.66 -1.61 -5.18
N ALA A 57 -4.91 -2.70 -5.04
CA ALA A 57 -4.06 -2.95 -3.88
C ALA A 57 -2.66 -3.33 -4.38
N VAL A 58 -1.67 -2.46 -4.14
CA VAL A 58 -0.30 -2.62 -4.63
C VAL A 58 0.63 -2.80 -3.45
N GLN A 59 1.33 -3.93 -3.41
CA GLN A 59 2.35 -4.22 -2.41
C GLN A 59 3.74 -3.92 -3.00
N SER A 60 4.36 -2.84 -2.57
CA SER A 60 5.65 -2.38 -3.10
C SER A 60 6.86 -2.87 -2.32
N SER A 61 6.68 -3.55 -1.19
CA SER A 61 7.76 -3.98 -0.30
C SER A 61 7.42 -5.30 0.38
N GLY A 62 8.43 -6.14 0.60
CA GLY A 62 8.36 -7.33 1.46
C GLY A 62 9.02 -7.13 2.82
N GLN A 63 9.41 -5.90 3.17
CA GLN A 63 10.10 -5.57 4.41
C GLN A 63 9.21 -5.86 5.63
N PRO A 64 9.71 -6.57 6.65
CA PRO A 64 8.97 -6.82 7.89
C PRO A 64 8.37 -5.54 8.48
N GLY A 65 7.05 -5.55 8.72
CA GLY A 65 6.31 -4.41 9.27
C GLY A 65 6.08 -3.24 8.32
N ASN A 66 6.62 -3.29 7.10
CA ASN A 66 6.40 -2.31 6.02
C ASN A 66 6.04 -3.01 4.70
N ASP A 67 5.33 -4.13 4.79
CA ASP A 67 4.89 -4.99 3.68
C ASP A 67 3.40 -4.85 3.35
N GLN A 68 2.76 -3.79 3.85
CA GLN A 68 1.36 -3.51 3.58
C GLN A 68 1.12 -3.08 2.13
N ALA A 69 -0.06 -3.45 1.60
CA ALA A 69 -0.51 -2.95 0.32
C ALA A 69 -1.14 -1.55 0.45
N SER A 70 -0.79 -0.67 -0.47
CA SER A 70 -1.49 0.61 -0.66
C SER A 70 -2.83 0.36 -1.33
N LEU A 71 -3.91 0.83 -0.70
CA LEU A 71 -5.28 0.62 -1.15
C LEU A 71 -5.85 1.87 -1.82
N LYS A 72 -6.45 1.70 -3.01
CA LYS A 72 -7.23 2.74 -3.70
C LYS A 72 -8.51 2.12 -4.23
N LEU A 73 -9.65 2.74 -3.93
CA LEU A 73 -10.95 2.26 -4.37
C LEU A 73 -11.49 3.13 -5.50
N ARG A 74 -11.83 2.49 -6.66
CA ARG A 74 -12.36 3.16 -7.85
C ARG A 74 -11.50 4.32 -8.34
N GLY A 75 -10.18 4.09 -8.40
CA GLY A 75 -9.19 5.04 -8.88
C GLY A 75 -8.71 6.07 -7.85
N LEU A 76 -8.01 7.09 -8.35
CA LEU A 76 -7.43 8.14 -7.51
C LEU A 76 -8.52 9.08 -7.00
N GLY A 77 -8.52 9.37 -5.70
CA GLY A 77 -9.56 10.16 -5.04
C GLY A 77 -9.21 11.60 -4.75
N SER A 78 -7.97 12.02 -4.93
CA SER A 78 -7.49 13.40 -4.78
C SER A 78 -6.10 13.52 -5.37
N LEU A 79 -5.60 14.73 -5.56
CA LEU A 79 -4.22 15.01 -6.01
C LEU A 79 -3.24 15.10 -4.83
N ASN A 80 -3.59 15.83 -3.79
CA ASN A 80 -2.70 16.11 -2.64
C ASN A 80 -3.29 15.70 -1.27
N SER A 81 -4.58 15.34 -1.22
CA SER A 81 -5.21 14.77 -0.03
C SER A 81 -5.04 13.26 0.04
N SER A 82 -5.38 12.65 1.18
CA SER A 82 -5.37 11.19 1.30
C SER A 82 -6.28 10.53 0.25
N THR A 83 -5.77 9.48 -0.39
CA THR A 83 -6.50 8.67 -1.38
C THR A 83 -6.88 7.30 -0.85
N SER A 84 -6.52 6.98 0.39
CA SER A 84 -6.83 5.69 1.03
C SER A 84 -8.30 5.64 1.48
N PRO A 85 -8.95 4.46 1.40
CA PRO A 85 -10.29 4.28 1.95
C PRO A 85 -10.27 4.41 3.48
N LEU A 86 -11.41 4.83 4.04
CA LEU A 86 -11.61 4.85 5.49
C LEU A 86 -11.71 3.40 6.00
N ILE A 87 -10.91 3.03 6.99
CA ILE A 87 -10.93 1.70 7.59
C ILE A 87 -11.54 1.78 8.98
N LEU A 88 -12.62 1.03 9.21
CA LEU A 88 -13.30 0.96 10.50
C LEU A 88 -13.30 -0.47 11.02
N ILE A 89 -12.81 -0.65 12.24
CA ILE A 89 -12.82 -1.93 12.97
C ILE A 89 -13.88 -1.81 14.08
N ASP A 90 -14.96 -2.54 13.97
CA ASP A 90 -16.14 -2.47 14.89
C ASP A 90 -16.67 -1.02 15.07
N GLY A 91 -16.62 -0.22 13.99
CA GLY A 91 -17.08 1.18 13.95
C GLY A 91 -16.05 2.21 14.44
N VAL A 92 -14.84 1.80 14.79
CA VAL A 92 -13.74 2.67 15.22
C VAL A 92 -12.66 2.71 14.13
N GLU A 93 -12.17 3.91 13.80
CA GLU A 93 -11.06 4.02 12.83
C GLU A 93 -9.81 3.30 13.33
N GLY A 94 -9.32 2.39 12.50
CA GLY A 94 -8.22 1.50 12.85
C GLY A 94 -7.26 1.22 11.70
N ASP A 95 -6.14 0.59 12.04
CA ASP A 95 -5.16 0.12 11.08
C ASP A 95 -5.40 -1.37 10.79
N PHE A 96 -5.86 -1.66 9.56
CA PHE A 96 -6.14 -3.01 9.09
C PHE A 96 -4.89 -3.90 9.08
N ASN A 97 -3.72 -3.31 8.94
CA ASN A 97 -2.46 -4.04 8.85
C ASN A 97 -1.96 -4.53 10.21
N ARG A 98 -2.55 -4.02 11.30
CA ARG A 98 -2.16 -4.36 12.66
C ARG A 98 -3.13 -5.28 13.39
N ILE A 99 -4.27 -5.65 12.80
CA ILE A 99 -5.24 -6.57 13.42
C ILE A 99 -4.79 -8.04 13.23
N ASP A 100 -5.11 -8.90 14.19
CA ASP A 100 -5.02 -10.35 13.98
C ASP A 100 -6.16 -10.80 13.05
N LEU A 101 -5.81 -11.30 11.87
CA LEU A 101 -6.79 -11.73 10.85
C LEU A 101 -7.69 -12.87 11.34
N ASN A 102 -7.22 -13.68 12.30
CA ASN A 102 -8.02 -14.75 12.92
C ASN A 102 -9.17 -14.20 13.77
N SER A 103 -9.10 -12.94 14.22
CA SER A 103 -10.16 -12.27 14.98
C SER A 103 -11.26 -11.67 14.09
N ILE A 104 -11.08 -11.64 12.78
CA ILE A 104 -12.04 -11.05 11.83
C ILE A 104 -13.15 -12.05 11.51
N GLU A 105 -14.40 -11.58 11.50
CA GLU A 105 -15.57 -12.33 11.02
C GLU A 105 -15.87 -12.00 9.56
N THR A 106 -16.03 -10.71 9.25
CA THR A 106 -16.34 -10.24 7.89
C THR A 106 -15.66 -8.92 7.58
N ILE A 107 -15.43 -8.67 6.28
CA ILE A 107 -15.04 -7.37 5.75
C ILE A 107 -16.09 -6.96 4.74
N SER A 108 -16.63 -5.74 4.89
CA SER A 108 -17.53 -5.13 3.91
C SER A 108 -16.84 -3.92 3.28
N VAL A 109 -16.72 -3.93 1.95
CA VAL A 109 -16.16 -2.80 1.18
C VAL A 109 -17.30 -2.02 0.55
N LEU A 110 -17.48 -0.78 1.01
CA LEU A 110 -18.51 0.14 0.54
C LEU A 110 -17.92 1.01 -0.56
N LYS A 111 -18.43 0.86 -1.79
CA LYS A 111 -17.74 1.39 -2.98
C LYS A 111 -18.41 2.63 -3.56
N ASP A 112 -19.70 2.83 -3.30
CA ASP A 112 -20.49 3.94 -3.84
C ASP A 112 -20.96 4.92 -2.75
N ALA A 113 -21.49 6.04 -3.18
CA ALA A 113 -21.95 7.06 -2.25
C ALA A 113 -23.16 6.62 -1.41
N ALA A 114 -24.06 5.78 -1.92
CA ALA A 114 -25.22 5.33 -1.16
C ALA A 114 -24.81 4.50 0.05
N SER A 115 -23.91 3.52 -0.15
CA SER A 115 -23.42 2.68 0.95
C SER A 115 -22.51 3.43 1.92
N ALA A 116 -21.73 4.41 1.43
CA ALA A 116 -20.67 5.07 2.20
C ALA A 116 -21.09 6.39 2.85
N SER A 117 -22.20 7.05 2.40
CA SER A 117 -22.57 8.41 2.81
C SER A 117 -22.84 8.58 4.30
N ILE A 118 -23.26 7.52 5.00
CA ILE A 118 -23.45 7.59 6.44
C ILE A 118 -22.15 7.88 7.20
N TYR A 119 -20.99 7.69 6.54
CA TYR A 119 -19.65 8.05 7.02
C TYR A 119 -19.19 9.41 6.50
N GLY A 120 -19.98 10.05 5.62
CA GLY A 120 -19.91 11.44 5.17
C GLY A 120 -18.59 11.87 4.59
N SER A 121 -18.04 12.92 5.17
CA SER A 121 -16.83 13.61 4.75
C SER A 121 -15.52 12.78 4.83
N ARG A 122 -15.57 11.58 5.35
CA ARG A 122 -14.39 10.69 5.46
C ARG A 122 -14.44 9.53 4.46
N ALA A 123 -15.57 9.40 3.75
CA ALA A 123 -15.88 8.25 2.91
C ALA A 123 -15.69 8.50 1.41
N SER A 124 -15.16 9.66 1.00
CA SER A 124 -14.98 9.98 -0.43
C SER A 124 -14.16 8.92 -1.17
N ASN A 125 -13.18 8.30 -0.52
CA ASN A 125 -12.35 7.25 -1.07
C ASN A 125 -12.90 5.83 -0.81
N GLY A 126 -14.18 5.71 -0.40
CA GLY A 126 -14.81 4.48 0.02
C GLY A 126 -14.51 4.10 1.46
N VAL A 127 -15.18 3.04 1.93
CA VAL A 127 -15.05 2.57 3.32
C VAL A 127 -14.83 1.06 3.35
N ILE A 128 -13.92 0.63 4.20
CA ILE A 128 -13.68 -0.79 4.52
C ILE A 128 -14.12 -1.01 5.97
N LEU A 129 -15.22 -1.76 6.14
CA LEU A 129 -15.75 -2.12 7.43
C LEU A 129 -15.25 -3.50 7.82
N ILE A 130 -14.60 -3.60 8.95
CA ILE A 130 -14.09 -4.84 9.51
C ILE A 130 -14.90 -5.15 10.75
N THR A 131 -15.60 -6.29 10.73
CA THR A 131 -16.33 -6.80 11.88
C THR A 131 -15.52 -7.93 12.48
N THR A 132 -15.28 -7.84 13.79
CA THR A 132 -14.58 -8.89 14.50
C THR A 132 -15.54 -9.94 15.08
N LYS A 133 -15.01 -11.14 15.35
CA LYS A 133 -15.76 -12.25 15.92
C LYS A 133 -16.35 -11.88 17.27
N ARG A 134 -17.56 -12.40 17.54
CA ARG A 134 -18.26 -12.22 18.80
C ARG A 134 -18.57 -13.56 19.45
N GLY A 135 -18.90 -13.52 20.74
CA GLY A 135 -19.39 -14.69 21.45
C GLY A 135 -20.75 -15.15 20.91
N TYR A 136 -21.01 -16.42 21.00
CA TYR A 136 -22.30 -17.04 20.69
C TYR A 136 -22.87 -17.74 21.92
N GLU A 137 -24.15 -18.06 21.87
CA GLU A 137 -24.80 -18.85 22.88
C GLU A 137 -24.48 -20.33 22.72
N GLY A 138 -23.83 -20.93 23.70
CA GLY A 138 -23.42 -22.32 23.68
C GLY A 138 -22.17 -22.58 24.51
N LYS A 139 -21.71 -23.83 24.49
CA LYS A 139 -20.48 -24.24 25.18
C LYS A 139 -19.29 -23.47 24.58
N PRO A 140 -18.33 -23.05 25.42
CA PRO A 140 -17.12 -22.41 24.95
C PRO A 140 -16.34 -23.31 24.00
N THR A 141 -15.97 -22.79 22.84
CA THR A 141 -15.10 -23.43 21.85
C THR A 141 -13.76 -22.72 21.88
N VAL A 142 -12.70 -23.50 22.06
CA VAL A 142 -11.32 -23.02 21.97
C VAL A 142 -10.78 -23.34 20.59
N THR A 143 -10.24 -22.33 19.91
CA THR A 143 -9.64 -22.50 18.58
C THR A 143 -8.17 -22.05 18.63
N PHE A 144 -7.28 -22.90 18.15
CA PHE A 144 -5.88 -22.56 17.89
C PHE A 144 -5.59 -22.57 16.39
N ASN A 145 -4.95 -21.50 15.90
CA ASN A 145 -4.43 -21.40 14.54
C ASN A 145 -2.95 -21.06 14.61
N GLY A 146 -2.11 -21.86 13.96
CA GLY A 146 -0.68 -21.56 13.93
C GLY A 146 -0.04 -21.97 12.63
N TYR A 147 0.98 -21.22 12.23
CA TYR A 147 1.87 -21.61 11.14
C TYR A 147 3.30 -21.14 11.38
N VAL A 148 4.23 -21.88 10.79
CA VAL A 148 5.64 -21.52 10.66
C VAL A 148 6.01 -21.62 9.19
N GLY A 149 6.85 -20.73 8.72
CA GLY A 149 7.25 -20.71 7.31
C GLY A 149 8.52 -19.94 7.06
N MET A 150 8.89 -19.89 5.77
CA MET A 150 10.09 -19.24 5.29
C MET A 150 9.72 -18.26 4.18
N ASN A 151 10.23 -17.05 4.29
CA ASN A 151 10.22 -16.04 3.26
C ASN A 151 11.50 -16.13 2.44
N THR A 152 11.38 -16.08 1.11
CA THR A 152 12.50 -15.97 0.17
C THR A 152 12.19 -14.82 -0.79
N PRO A 153 13.19 -14.12 -1.37
CA PRO A 153 12.90 -13.06 -2.33
C PRO A 153 12.20 -13.63 -3.59
N THR A 154 11.22 -12.89 -4.14
CA THR A 154 10.55 -13.30 -5.39
C THR A 154 11.49 -13.26 -6.57
N THR A 155 12.25 -12.17 -6.68
CA THR A 155 13.24 -11.95 -7.72
C THR A 155 14.23 -10.88 -7.24
N LEU A 156 15.49 -11.06 -7.64
CA LEU A 156 16.56 -10.08 -7.45
C LEU A 156 17.44 -10.10 -8.70
N PRO A 157 17.95 -8.95 -9.15
CA PRO A 157 18.90 -8.92 -10.25
C PRO A 157 20.19 -9.66 -9.87
N GLU A 158 20.82 -10.30 -10.84
CA GLU A 158 22.09 -10.99 -10.68
C GLU A 158 23.22 -10.05 -11.11
N PRO A 159 24.06 -9.55 -10.19
CA PRO A 159 25.22 -8.73 -10.52
C PRO A 159 26.25 -9.54 -11.31
N ALA A 160 27.04 -8.84 -12.11
CA ALA A 160 28.21 -9.41 -12.81
C ALA A 160 29.30 -9.81 -11.81
N THR A 161 30.09 -10.83 -12.16
CA THR A 161 31.35 -11.16 -11.47
C THR A 161 32.40 -10.08 -11.74
N ALA A 162 33.52 -10.09 -11.00
CA ALA A 162 34.59 -9.13 -11.22
C ALA A 162 35.12 -9.14 -12.65
N ILE A 163 35.32 -10.33 -13.23
CA ILE A 163 35.80 -10.47 -14.62
C ILE A 163 34.76 -9.89 -15.61
N GLU A 164 33.51 -10.28 -15.48
CA GLU A 164 32.41 -9.77 -16.34
C GLU A 164 32.28 -8.24 -16.23
N TYR A 165 32.35 -7.69 -15.02
CA TYR A 165 32.33 -6.25 -14.78
C TYR A 165 33.48 -5.52 -15.47
N MET A 166 34.72 -5.99 -15.26
CA MET A 166 35.91 -5.40 -15.86
C MET A 166 35.86 -5.44 -17.40
N GLN A 167 35.40 -6.56 -17.97
CA GLN A 167 35.20 -6.69 -19.43
C GLN A 167 34.16 -5.67 -19.93
N ALA A 168 33.04 -5.54 -19.22
CA ALA A 168 32.00 -4.57 -19.59
C ALA A 168 32.52 -3.12 -19.52
N VAL A 169 33.31 -2.76 -18.51
CA VAL A 169 33.95 -1.45 -18.41
C VAL A 169 34.93 -1.21 -19.55
N ASP A 170 35.79 -2.18 -19.87
CA ASP A 170 36.75 -2.05 -20.97
C ASP A 170 36.03 -1.85 -22.32
N ILE A 171 34.93 -2.58 -22.58
CA ILE A 171 34.09 -2.39 -23.77
C ILE A 171 33.44 -1.00 -23.76
N ALA A 172 32.89 -0.57 -22.62
CA ALA A 172 32.26 0.74 -22.49
C ALA A 172 33.25 1.89 -22.79
N ARG A 173 34.49 1.76 -22.31
CA ARG A 173 35.59 2.72 -22.57
C ARG A 173 36.00 2.71 -24.03
N GLN A 174 36.15 1.54 -24.65
CA GLN A 174 36.42 1.44 -26.11
C GLN A 174 35.31 2.10 -26.92
N ASN A 175 34.05 1.89 -26.56
CA ASN A 175 32.89 2.55 -27.19
C ASN A 175 32.92 4.09 -27.02
N ALA A 176 33.58 4.59 -25.95
CA ALA A 176 33.81 6.01 -25.73
C ALA A 176 35.14 6.52 -26.29
N LEU A 177 35.84 5.72 -27.15
CA LEU A 177 37.16 5.99 -27.72
C LEU A 177 38.25 6.22 -26.67
N GLN A 178 38.13 5.58 -25.49
CA GLN A 178 39.08 5.60 -24.42
C GLN A 178 39.89 4.30 -24.36
N GLN A 179 41.08 4.33 -23.73
CA GLN A 179 41.86 3.11 -23.51
C GLN A 179 41.16 2.19 -22.50
N PRO A 180 41.17 0.87 -22.73
CA PRO A 180 40.76 -0.11 -21.73
C PRO A 180 41.52 0.08 -20.41
N LEU A 181 40.84 -0.17 -19.29
CA LEU A 181 41.37 0.03 -17.95
C LEU A 181 41.86 -1.28 -17.30
N TYR A 182 41.19 -2.37 -17.58
CA TYR A 182 41.32 -3.61 -16.85
C TYR A 182 41.94 -4.77 -17.64
N THR A 183 42.37 -4.61 -18.89
CA THR A 183 42.88 -5.71 -19.74
C THR A 183 43.95 -6.55 -19.05
N ASN A 184 44.96 -5.93 -18.45
CA ASN A 184 46.03 -6.63 -17.75
C ASN A 184 45.54 -7.25 -16.43
N VAL A 185 44.58 -6.61 -15.74
CA VAL A 185 44.01 -7.09 -14.47
C VAL A 185 43.13 -8.32 -14.72
N ILE A 186 42.38 -8.34 -15.81
CA ILE A 186 41.53 -9.47 -16.21
C ILE A 186 42.36 -10.74 -16.39
N ASP A 187 43.57 -10.63 -16.98
CA ASP A 187 44.48 -11.78 -17.14
C ASP A 187 44.98 -12.34 -15.81
N ILE A 188 45.21 -11.48 -14.82
CA ILE A 188 45.58 -11.90 -13.45
C ILE A 188 44.39 -12.69 -12.83
N TYR A 189 43.18 -12.21 -12.93
CA TYR A 189 41.98 -12.92 -12.41
C TYR A 189 41.77 -14.26 -13.10
N LYS A 190 41.94 -14.35 -14.44
CA LYS A 190 41.79 -15.62 -15.21
C LYS A 190 42.84 -16.68 -14.82
N ASN A 191 44.00 -16.24 -14.39
CA ASN A 191 45.09 -17.13 -13.97
C ASN A 191 45.05 -17.48 -12.46
N GLY A 192 43.93 -17.23 -11.80
CA GLY A 192 43.72 -17.58 -10.39
C GLY A 192 44.30 -16.55 -9.41
N GLY A 193 44.59 -15.33 -9.88
CA GLY A 193 45.19 -14.27 -9.07
C GLY A 193 44.23 -13.43 -8.26
N VAL A 194 43.02 -13.92 -7.93
CA VAL A 194 42.18 -13.29 -6.95
C VAL A 194 42.80 -13.44 -5.58
N ASP A 195 43.36 -12.37 -5.06
CA ASP A 195 43.84 -12.29 -3.70
C ASP A 195 42.97 -11.30 -2.91
N GLN A 196 42.82 -11.52 -1.63
CA GLN A 196 41.99 -10.68 -0.78
C GLN A 196 42.68 -9.38 -0.34
N ILE A 197 43.75 -8.98 -0.99
CA ILE A 197 44.50 -7.76 -0.68
C ILE A 197 44.32 -6.71 -1.78
N ASN A 198 44.42 -7.13 -3.07
CA ASN A 198 44.42 -6.21 -4.21
C ASN A 198 43.38 -6.54 -5.27
N TYR A 199 42.90 -7.79 -5.31
CA TYR A 199 42.01 -8.29 -6.36
C TYR A 199 40.82 -9.01 -5.73
N TYR A 200 39.68 -8.34 -5.67
CA TYR A 200 38.47 -8.83 -5.02
C TYR A 200 37.45 -9.32 -6.05
N ASP A 201 36.66 -10.31 -5.67
CA ASP A 201 35.40 -10.68 -6.34
C ASP A 201 34.32 -10.83 -5.27
N THR A 202 33.85 -9.70 -4.78
CA THR A 202 32.92 -9.63 -3.66
C THR A 202 31.49 -9.86 -4.15
N ASP A 203 30.88 -10.93 -3.68
CA ASP A 203 29.44 -11.15 -3.86
C ASP A 203 28.63 -10.38 -2.81
N TRP A 204 28.53 -9.08 -3.02
CA TRP A 204 27.81 -8.16 -2.13
C TRP A 204 26.36 -8.58 -1.87
N ARG A 205 25.70 -9.16 -2.87
CA ARG A 205 24.32 -9.63 -2.76
C ARG A 205 24.19 -10.72 -1.71
N ASN A 206 24.99 -11.77 -1.79
CA ASN A 206 24.90 -12.92 -0.88
C ASN A 206 25.53 -12.62 0.50
N GLU A 207 26.43 -11.66 0.62
CA GLU A 207 26.98 -11.19 1.88
C GLU A 207 25.98 -10.38 2.72
N VAL A 208 25.02 -9.69 2.07
CA VAL A 208 24.05 -8.79 2.74
C VAL A 208 22.65 -9.40 2.78
N ILE A 209 22.22 -10.08 1.70
CA ILE A 209 20.86 -10.57 1.54
C ILE A 209 20.78 -12.07 1.82
N LYS A 210 20.02 -12.44 2.84
CA LYS A 210 19.76 -13.84 3.20
C LYS A 210 18.92 -14.53 2.13
N SER A 211 19.20 -15.78 1.89
CA SER A 211 18.41 -16.62 0.98
C SER A 211 17.00 -16.88 1.50
N SER A 212 16.81 -16.86 2.83
CA SER A 212 15.52 -17.07 3.48
C SER A 212 15.46 -16.43 4.87
N ALA A 213 14.22 -16.15 5.32
CA ALA A 213 13.94 -15.57 6.63
C ALA A 213 12.70 -16.22 7.25
N LEU A 214 12.68 -16.39 8.57
CA LEU A 214 11.61 -17.05 9.31
C LEU A 214 10.37 -16.17 9.40
N VAL A 215 9.19 -16.77 9.25
CA VAL A 215 7.89 -16.16 9.54
C VAL A 215 7.05 -17.13 10.37
N GLN A 216 6.37 -16.61 11.39
CA GLN A 216 5.52 -17.42 12.26
C GLN A 216 4.34 -16.64 12.78
N ASN A 217 3.21 -17.33 12.95
CA ASN A 217 1.97 -16.77 13.47
C ASN A 217 1.27 -17.80 14.36
N TYR A 218 0.83 -17.38 15.54
CA TYR A 218 0.08 -18.19 16.49
C TYR A 218 -1.10 -17.37 17.01
N SER A 219 -2.28 -17.96 17.02
CA SER A 219 -3.50 -17.32 17.52
C SER A 219 -4.34 -18.33 18.28
N VAL A 220 -4.75 -17.97 19.48
CA VAL A 220 -5.70 -18.73 20.30
C VAL A 220 -6.94 -17.86 20.50
N SER A 221 -8.12 -18.45 20.37
CA SER A 221 -9.35 -17.76 20.68
C SER A 221 -10.34 -18.66 21.41
N VAL A 222 -11.16 -18.05 22.25
CA VAL A 222 -12.26 -18.68 22.98
C VAL A 222 -13.53 -17.93 22.64
N SER A 223 -14.57 -18.64 22.24
CA SER A 223 -15.88 -18.08 21.95
C SER A 223 -16.98 -18.93 22.57
N GLY A 224 -17.92 -18.30 23.25
CA GLY A 224 -19.04 -18.98 23.87
C GLY A 224 -19.84 -18.05 24.77
N GLY A 225 -20.76 -18.61 25.55
CA GLY A 225 -21.55 -17.86 26.49
C GLY A 225 -22.93 -18.40 26.74
N SER A 226 -23.72 -17.64 27.48
CA SER A 226 -25.12 -17.92 27.83
C SER A 226 -26.06 -16.92 27.12
N GLU A 227 -27.36 -17.03 27.38
CA GLU A 227 -28.34 -16.03 26.96
C GLU A 227 -28.01 -14.62 27.52
N PHE A 228 -27.39 -14.54 28.71
CA PHE A 228 -27.12 -13.28 29.40
C PHE A 228 -25.79 -12.67 29.05
N ILE A 229 -24.76 -13.48 28.77
CA ILE A 229 -23.42 -13.00 28.43
C ILE A 229 -22.81 -13.86 27.35
N LYS A 230 -22.31 -13.22 26.30
CA LYS A 230 -21.59 -13.80 25.18
C LYS A 230 -20.21 -13.17 25.11
N VAL A 231 -19.17 -14.00 25.04
CA VAL A 231 -17.78 -13.55 25.09
C VAL A 231 -16.99 -14.16 23.96
N PHE A 232 -16.21 -13.34 23.30
CA PHE A 232 -15.10 -13.74 22.44
C PHE A 232 -13.81 -13.14 23.00
N ALA A 233 -12.82 -13.97 23.25
CA ALA A 233 -11.48 -13.54 23.65
C ALA A 233 -10.46 -14.15 22.71
N SER A 234 -9.41 -13.40 22.35
CA SER A 234 -8.31 -13.92 21.53
C SER A 234 -6.97 -13.33 21.95
N ALA A 235 -5.92 -14.14 21.75
CA ALA A 235 -4.52 -13.74 21.87
C ALA A 235 -3.79 -14.20 20.61
N GLY A 236 -3.00 -13.30 20.01
CA GLY A 236 -2.24 -13.56 18.79
C GLY A 236 -0.80 -13.08 18.91
N TYR A 237 0.12 -13.82 18.31
CA TYR A 237 1.52 -13.47 18.16
C TYR A 237 1.94 -13.70 16.71
N TYR A 238 2.54 -12.69 16.10
CA TYR A 238 3.12 -12.73 14.76
C TYR A 238 4.57 -12.27 14.81
N SER A 239 5.47 -12.95 14.11
CA SER A 239 6.87 -12.54 13.95
C SER A 239 7.36 -12.83 12.55
N GLN A 240 8.11 -11.88 11.99
CA GLN A 240 8.74 -11.97 10.69
C GLN A 240 10.16 -11.43 10.79
N ASP A 241 11.14 -12.27 10.45
CA ASP A 241 12.51 -11.85 10.26
C ASP A 241 12.71 -11.28 8.85
N GLY A 242 13.65 -10.37 8.70
CA GLY A 242 13.99 -9.76 7.41
C GLY A 242 15.05 -10.52 6.64
N LEU A 243 15.14 -10.24 5.34
CA LEU A 243 16.15 -10.77 4.42
C LEU A 243 17.54 -10.15 4.64
N ILE A 244 17.69 -9.21 5.54
CA ILE A 244 18.99 -8.68 5.99
C ILE A 244 19.08 -8.76 7.52
N ASP A 245 20.30 -8.70 8.06
CA ASP A 245 20.50 -8.69 9.50
C ASP A 245 19.91 -7.44 10.16
N ASN A 246 19.56 -7.57 11.45
CA ASN A 246 18.97 -6.51 12.24
C ASN A 246 17.66 -5.93 11.65
N ASN A 247 16.93 -6.72 10.87
CA ASN A 247 15.62 -6.35 10.35
C ASN A 247 14.57 -7.37 10.80
N LYS A 248 13.64 -6.94 11.66
CA LYS A 248 12.63 -7.82 12.28
C LYS A 248 11.38 -7.04 12.63
N PHE A 249 10.24 -7.72 12.56
CA PHE A 249 8.95 -7.21 13.03
C PHE A 249 8.26 -8.27 13.87
N SER A 250 7.63 -7.84 14.97
CA SER A 250 6.72 -8.70 15.74
C SER A 250 5.49 -7.94 16.20
N ARG A 251 4.40 -8.67 16.40
CA ARG A 251 3.13 -8.11 16.87
C ARG A 251 2.47 -9.06 17.84
N THR A 252 2.16 -8.56 19.03
CA THR A 252 1.29 -9.22 20.00
C THR A 252 -0.07 -8.53 20.01
N SER A 253 -1.15 -9.27 20.02
CA SER A 253 -2.51 -8.75 20.03
C SER A 253 -3.38 -9.50 21.03
N LEU A 254 -4.16 -8.75 21.81
CA LEU A 254 -5.19 -9.26 22.72
C LEU A 254 -6.51 -8.59 22.37
N ARG A 255 -7.60 -9.33 22.35
CA ARG A 255 -8.94 -8.82 22.13
C ARG A 255 -9.95 -9.49 23.04
N LEU A 256 -10.89 -8.69 23.52
CA LEU A 256 -12.07 -9.12 24.26
C LEU A 256 -13.29 -8.39 23.70
N ASN A 257 -14.28 -9.15 23.24
CA ASN A 257 -15.60 -8.63 22.87
C ASN A 257 -16.63 -9.32 23.75
N SER A 258 -17.44 -8.55 24.45
CA SER A 258 -18.47 -9.05 25.37
C SER A 258 -19.79 -8.34 25.13
N ASP A 259 -20.84 -9.13 24.96
CA ASP A 259 -22.23 -8.67 24.82
C ASP A 259 -23.01 -9.20 26.02
N MET A 260 -23.55 -8.28 26.84
CA MET A 260 -24.29 -8.61 28.07
C MET A 260 -25.76 -8.14 27.99
N LYS A 261 -26.69 -9.04 28.14
CA LYS A 261 -28.10 -8.74 28.22
C LYS A 261 -28.47 -8.49 29.69
N ILE A 262 -28.55 -7.22 30.12
CA ILE A 262 -28.87 -6.84 31.48
C ILE A 262 -30.32 -7.18 31.79
N ASN A 263 -31.23 -6.92 30.84
CA ASN A 263 -32.62 -7.31 30.90
C ASN A 263 -33.20 -7.34 29.45
N LYS A 264 -34.51 -7.53 29.30
CA LYS A 264 -35.15 -7.60 28.00
C LYS A 264 -35.05 -6.31 27.16
N TRP A 265 -34.74 -5.17 27.78
CA TRP A 265 -34.68 -3.87 27.10
C TRP A 265 -33.24 -3.31 26.97
N VAL A 266 -32.31 -3.79 27.81
CA VAL A 266 -31.00 -3.18 27.95
C VAL A 266 -29.91 -4.21 27.67
N LYS A 267 -29.03 -3.87 26.69
CA LYS A 267 -27.81 -4.61 26.40
C LYS A 267 -26.60 -3.70 26.60
N LEU A 268 -25.58 -4.22 27.24
CA LEU A 268 -24.26 -3.59 27.44
C LEU A 268 -23.23 -4.34 26.58
N GLY A 269 -22.45 -3.60 25.78
CA GLY A 269 -21.32 -4.12 25.01
C GLY A 269 -20.01 -3.55 25.51
N ILE A 270 -18.98 -4.39 25.62
CA ILE A 270 -17.62 -3.98 25.96
C ILE A 270 -16.68 -4.63 24.94
N ASP A 271 -16.01 -3.81 24.14
CA ASP A 271 -14.99 -4.23 23.20
C ASP A 271 -13.64 -3.63 23.64
N ALA A 272 -12.67 -4.48 23.97
CA ALA A 272 -11.34 -4.05 24.35
C ALA A 272 -10.29 -4.73 23.50
N SER A 273 -9.28 -3.98 23.07
CA SER A 273 -8.12 -4.57 22.39
C SER A 273 -6.83 -3.85 22.77
N VAL A 274 -5.79 -4.66 22.92
CA VAL A 274 -4.41 -4.20 23.12
C VAL A 274 -3.57 -4.83 22.01
N ARG A 275 -2.77 -4.01 21.35
CA ARG A 275 -1.82 -4.46 20.35
C ARG A 275 -0.48 -3.80 20.60
N GLN A 276 0.58 -4.58 20.51
CA GLN A 276 1.94 -4.07 20.58
C GLN A 276 2.70 -4.55 19.34
N ALA A 277 3.17 -3.60 18.55
CA ALA A 277 4.07 -3.86 17.42
C ALA A 277 5.47 -3.43 17.81
N ASN A 278 6.45 -4.30 17.53
CA ASN A 278 7.86 -4.00 17.71
C ASN A 278 8.55 -4.19 16.35
N ALA A 279 9.38 -3.23 15.97
CA ALA A 279 10.20 -3.29 14.77
C ALA A 279 11.64 -2.96 15.11
N THR A 280 12.56 -3.74 14.54
CA THR A 280 14.00 -3.48 14.57
C THR A 280 14.45 -3.33 13.13
N SER A 281 15.26 -2.31 12.85
CA SER A 281 15.86 -2.12 11.52
C SER A 281 17.27 -1.52 11.67
N PRO A 282 18.17 -1.74 10.68
CA PRO A 282 19.41 -0.98 10.60
C PRO A 282 19.12 0.53 10.63
N VAL A 283 19.95 1.31 11.29
CA VAL A 283 19.73 2.75 11.48
C VAL A 283 20.54 3.62 10.52
N MET A 284 21.64 3.10 9.98
CA MET A 284 22.53 3.88 9.10
C MET A 284 21.89 4.22 7.76
N ASP A 285 21.01 3.34 7.29
CA ASP A 285 20.15 3.59 6.13
C ASP A 285 18.91 2.69 6.21
N SER A 286 17.91 2.96 5.36
CA SER A 286 16.74 2.10 5.28
C SER A 286 17.10 0.70 4.75
N PRO A 287 16.43 -0.38 5.19
CA PRO A 287 16.67 -1.72 4.68
C PRO A 287 16.62 -1.81 3.15
N ALA A 288 15.71 -1.08 2.49
CA ALA A 288 15.62 -1.04 1.03
C ALA A 288 16.86 -0.40 0.38
N ASN A 289 17.39 0.68 0.96
CA ASN A 289 18.60 1.32 0.47
C ASN A 289 19.85 0.46 0.68
N ILE A 290 19.95 -0.23 1.81
CA ILE A 290 21.08 -1.14 2.07
C ILE A 290 21.08 -2.28 1.05
N ILE A 291 19.91 -2.88 0.77
CA ILE A 291 19.75 -3.88 -0.30
C ILE A 291 20.13 -3.28 -1.65
N GLY A 292 19.63 -2.08 -1.95
CA GLY A 292 19.98 -1.38 -3.19
C GLY A 292 21.49 -1.17 -3.34
N LYS A 293 22.16 -0.74 -2.27
CA LYS A 293 23.64 -0.60 -2.25
C LYS A 293 24.33 -1.93 -2.50
N ALA A 294 23.90 -3.01 -1.82
CA ALA A 294 24.47 -4.34 -2.04
C ALA A 294 24.29 -4.83 -3.50
N LEU A 295 23.18 -4.49 -4.13
CA LEU A 295 22.93 -4.86 -5.53
C LEU A 295 23.68 -3.98 -6.54
N THR A 296 24.10 -2.78 -6.17
CA THR A 296 24.74 -1.82 -7.08
C THR A 296 26.26 -1.69 -6.92
N MET A 297 26.82 -2.20 -5.81
CA MET A 297 28.27 -2.18 -5.58
C MET A 297 29.00 -2.99 -6.65
N THR A 298 30.18 -2.49 -7.02
CA THR A 298 31.04 -3.19 -7.98
C THR A 298 31.77 -4.37 -7.32
N PRO A 299 31.84 -5.52 -7.97
CA PRO A 299 32.45 -6.73 -7.38
C PRO A 299 33.94 -6.62 -7.14
N ILE A 300 34.64 -5.72 -7.81
CA ILE A 300 36.09 -5.47 -7.65
C ILE A 300 36.46 -4.70 -6.37
N MET A 301 35.45 -4.27 -5.57
CA MET A 301 35.69 -3.62 -4.28
C MET A 301 35.66 -4.61 -3.15
N SER A 302 36.50 -4.41 -2.15
CA SER A 302 36.53 -5.22 -0.94
C SER A 302 35.27 -4.98 -0.09
N GLY A 303 34.59 -6.06 0.27
CA GLY A 303 33.55 -6.06 1.29
C GLY A 303 34.14 -6.20 2.69
N ILE A 304 34.92 -7.26 2.89
CA ILE A 304 35.69 -7.57 4.10
C ILE A 304 37.11 -7.89 3.64
N ASN A 305 38.08 -7.21 4.21
CA ASN A 305 39.48 -7.45 3.95
C ASN A 305 39.97 -8.76 4.61
N ALA A 306 41.10 -9.27 4.21
CA ALA A 306 41.69 -10.53 4.74
C ALA A 306 41.92 -10.47 6.27
N ASP A 307 42.17 -9.32 6.84
CA ASP A 307 42.34 -9.09 8.28
C ASP A 307 41.00 -8.93 9.04
N GLY A 308 39.84 -9.04 8.36
CA GLY A 308 38.50 -8.92 8.95
C GLY A 308 38.00 -7.47 9.05
N THR A 309 38.77 -6.48 8.59
CA THR A 309 38.32 -5.09 8.54
C THR A 309 37.35 -4.86 7.38
N TYR A 310 36.51 -3.80 7.46
CA TYR A 310 35.59 -3.47 6.38
C TYR A 310 36.29 -2.71 5.26
N GLY A 311 36.07 -3.14 4.03
CA GLY A 311 36.52 -2.43 2.83
C GLY A 311 35.87 -1.04 2.69
N TYR A 312 36.54 -0.15 1.95
CA TYR A 312 36.09 1.25 1.79
C TYR A 312 34.77 1.37 1.00
N GLY A 313 34.53 0.44 0.05
CA GLY A 313 33.35 0.51 -0.82
C GLY A 313 33.27 1.81 -1.62
N ILE A 314 32.07 2.24 -1.98
CA ILE A 314 31.83 3.51 -2.70
C ILE A 314 31.76 4.65 -1.66
N ASN A 315 32.74 5.56 -1.67
CA ASN A 315 32.78 6.73 -0.78
C ASN A 315 32.61 6.41 0.72
N GLY A 316 33.24 5.35 1.20
CA GLY A 316 33.15 4.90 2.59
C GLY A 316 31.89 4.08 2.90
N THR A 317 31.02 3.89 1.94
CA THR A 317 29.78 3.11 2.11
C THR A 317 30.04 1.63 1.94
N ASN A 318 29.83 0.85 3.00
CA ASN A 318 29.95 -0.61 2.98
C ASN A 318 28.63 -1.24 3.51
N PRO A 319 27.78 -1.81 2.65
CA PRO A 319 26.50 -2.38 3.08
C PRO A 319 26.62 -3.59 4.02
N ILE A 320 27.75 -4.34 3.97
CA ILE A 320 28.02 -5.43 4.90
C ILE A 320 28.23 -4.87 6.32
N ALA A 321 29.04 -3.81 6.44
CA ALA A 321 29.25 -3.12 7.71
C ALA A 321 27.95 -2.55 8.27
N MET A 322 27.11 -1.93 7.42
CA MET A 322 25.85 -1.36 7.82
C MET A 322 24.88 -2.35 8.49
N VAL A 323 24.91 -3.61 8.07
CA VAL A 323 24.06 -4.66 8.69
C VAL A 323 24.73 -5.39 9.84
N ARG A 324 26.07 -5.47 9.89
CA ARG A 324 26.81 -6.27 10.88
C ARG A 324 27.26 -5.47 12.11
N THR A 325 27.34 -4.15 12.06
CA THR A 325 27.78 -3.32 13.21
C THR A 325 26.82 -3.32 14.38
N GLY A 326 25.60 -3.86 14.24
CA GLY A 326 24.59 -3.91 15.28
C GLY A 326 23.93 -2.57 15.59
N CYS A 327 24.14 -1.56 14.75
CA CYS A 327 23.47 -0.26 14.86
C CYS A 327 22.02 -0.39 14.45
N THR A 328 21.10 -0.24 15.40
CA THR A 328 19.68 -0.47 15.17
C THR A 328 18.80 0.71 15.59
N SER A 329 17.70 0.82 14.88
CA SER A 329 16.52 1.57 15.28
C SER A 329 15.48 0.58 15.80
N ASN A 330 15.14 0.71 17.07
CA ASN A 330 14.14 -0.12 17.73
C ASN A 330 12.88 0.73 17.95
N SER A 331 11.76 0.28 17.40
CA SER A 331 10.47 0.96 17.51
C SER A 331 9.46 0.05 18.20
N THR A 332 8.74 0.63 19.17
CA THR A 332 7.62 -0.01 19.88
C THR A 332 6.38 0.86 19.70
N ALA A 333 5.27 0.25 19.28
CA ALA A 333 4.04 0.96 18.98
C ALA A 333 2.82 0.25 19.60
N PRO A 334 2.56 0.42 20.92
CA PRO A 334 1.35 -0.08 21.56
C PRO A 334 0.13 0.74 21.15
N GLU A 335 -0.99 0.04 20.93
CA GLU A 335 -2.31 0.60 20.72
C GLU A 335 -3.30 -0.01 21.71
N TYR A 336 -4.10 0.85 22.30
CA TYR A 336 -5.16 0.48 23.23
C TYR A 336 -6.49 1.00 22.71
N ILE A 337 -7.51 0.15 22.65
CA ILE A 337 -8.87 0.54 22.26
C ILE A 337 -9.82 -0.03 23.33
N ILE A 338 -10.66 0.83 23.89
CA ILE A 338 -11.76 0.44 24.76
C ILE A 338 -13.02 1.12 24.24
N LYS A 339 -14.02 0.34 23.89
CA LYS A 339 -15.33 0.79 23.48
C LYS A 339 -16.38 0.20 24.40
N THR A 340 -17.17 1.05 25.02
CA THR A 340 -18.34 0.67 25.81
C THR A 340 -19.59 1.16 25.10
N SER A 341 -20.57 0.29 24.95
CA SER A 341 -21.83 0.61 24.28
C SER A 341 -23.03 0.15 25.07
N LEU A 342 -24.09 0.93 25.03
CA LEU A 342 -25.38 0.64 25.63
C LEU A 342 -26.47 0.67 24.56
N THR A 343 -27.26 -0.40 24.48
CA THR A 343 -28.44 -0.43 23.59
C THR A 343 -29.68 -0.58 24.40
N ILE A 344 -30.63 0.34 24.25
CA ILE A 344 -31.91 0.35 24.89
C ILE A 344 -33.00 0.13 23.85
N THR A 345 -33.86 -0.87 24.05
CA THR A 345 -35.00 -1.20 23.17
C THR A 345 -36.31 -1.00 23.94
N PRO A 346 -36.78 0.27 24.10
CA PRO A 346 -37.90 0.59 24.97
C PRO A 346 -39.24 0.11 24.41
N LEU A 347 -39.35 0.04 23.09
CA LEU A 347 -40.54 -0.37 22.35
C LEU A 347 -40.15 -1.31 21.21
N LYS A 348 -41.13 -2.13 20.76
CA LYS A 348 -40.90 -2.96 19.57
C LYS A 348 -40.57 -2.08 18.36
N GLY A 349 -39.48 -2.39 17.70
CA GLY A 349 -38.97 -1.66 16.54
C GLY A 349 -38.14 -0.40 16.86
N LEU A 350 -38.12 0.12 18.10
CA LEU A 350 -37.31 1.25 18.50
C LEU A 350 -36.07 0.81 19.27
N SER A 351 -34.89 1.18 18.82
CA SER A 351 -33.62 0.99 19.55
C SER A 351 -32.84 2.29 19.65
N ILE A 352 -32.23 2.54 20.78
CA ILE A 352 -31.34 3.66 21.05
C ILE A 352 -30.00 3.08 21.43
N TYR A 353 -28.98 3.39 20.65
CA TYR A 353 -27.61 2.95 20.85
C TYR A 353 -26.75 4.14 21.23
N GLY A 354 -26.04 4.03 22.35
CA GLY A 354 -25.02 4.97 22.77
C GLY A 354 -23.67 4.26 22.90
N ALA A 355 -22.57 4.89 22.49
CA ALA A 355 -21.23 4.34 22.67
C ALA A 355 -20.21 5.42 23.00
N TYR A 356 -19.25 5.05 23.81
CA TYR A 356 -18.01 5.79 24.06
C TYR A 356 -16.81 4.93 23.70
N THR A 357 -15.91 5.49 22.88
CA THR A 357 -14.65 4.86 22.48
C THR A 357 -13.49 5.72 22.91
N TRP A 358 -12.56 5.10 23.62
CA TRP A 358 -11.24 5.65 23.88
C TRP A 358 -10.18 4.82 23.17
N LYS A 359 -9.34 5.51 22.36
CA LYS A 359 -8.24 4.89 21.66
C LYS A 359 -6.97 5.68 21.94
N ARG A 360 -5.90 4.96 22.26
CA ARG A 360 -4.56 5.53 22.48
C ARG A 360 -3.53 4.75 21.68
N ASN A 361 -2.73 5.47 20.91
CA ASN A 361 -1.56 4.97 20.23
C ASN A 361 -0.34 5.66 20.81
N ASP A 362 0.60 4.91 21.32
CA ASP A 362 1.90 5.40 21.71
C ASP A 362 2.94 4.90 20.69
N GLY A 363 3.99 5.66 20.47
CA GLY A 363 5.14 5.24 19.67
C GLY A 363 6.39 5.64 20.40
N GLU A 364 7.34 4.73 20.49
CA GLU A 364 8.67 4.94 21.02
C GLU A 364 9.68 4.40 20.02
N THR A 365 10.67 5.22 19.65
CA THR A 365 11.73 4.81 18.73
C THR A 365 13.07 5.27 19.26
N ASN A 366 13.93 4.29 19.52
CA ASN A 366 15.31 4.50 19.93
C ASN A 366 16.23 4.09 18.78
N ALA A 367 17.06 5.02 18.31
CA ALA A 367 17.99 4.83 17.23
C ALA A 367 19.40 5.20 17.68
N PHE A 368 20.33 4.25 17.60
CA PHE A 368 21.72 4.46 17.95
C PHE A 368 22.64 4.14 16.78
N VAL A 369 23.45 5.10 16.39
CA VAL A 369 24.45 5.00 15.32
C VAL A 369 25.84 4.92 15.93
N LYS A 370 26.59 3.90 15.56
CA LYS A 370 28.01 3.74 15.83
C LYS A 370 28.78 3.75 14.52
N PRO A 371 29.78 4.61 14.32
CA PRO A 371 30.63 4.58 13.14
C PRO A 371 31.40 3.26 13.03
N TYR A 372 31.69 2.85 11.80
CA TYR A 372 32.60 1.76 11.48
C TYR A 372 33.78 2.29 10.66
N ASP A 373 34.95 1.74 10.89
CA ASP A 373 36.17 2.10 10.19
C ASP A 373 36.25 1.34 8.86
N THR A 374 36.76 2.03 7.84
CA THR A 374 36.93 1.48 6.49
C THR A 374 38.39 1.55 6.07
N TYR A 375 38.83 0.51 5.36
CA TYR A 375 40.20 0.32 4.93
C TYR A 375 40.26 -0.03 3.45
N GLU A 376 41.35 0.35 2.79
CA GLU A 376 41.62 -0.03 1.41
C GLU A 376 43.11 -0.34 1.31
N ASN A 377 43.48 -1.53 0.84
CA ASN A 377 44.85 -2.01 0.75
C ASN A 377 45.63 -1.87 2.11
N GLY A 378 44.96 -2.18 3.22
CA GLY A 378 45.50 -2.11 4.56
C GLY A 378 45.61 -0.68 5.15
N ALA A 379 45.30 0.35 4.37
CA ALA A 379 45.33 1.74 4.83
C ALA A 379 43.98 2.19 5.34
N PHE A 380 43.91 2.79 6.51
CA PHE A 380 42.72 3.44 7.04
C PHE A 380 42.26 4.58 6.13
N LYS A 381 41.00 4.56 5.73
CA LYS A 381 40.38 5.56 4.85
C LYS A 381 39.45 6.52 5.57
N GLY A 382 38.89 6.11 6.68
CA GLY A 382 37.96 6.92 7.46
C GLY A 382 36.89 6.11 8.17
N SER A 383 36.16 6.77 9.06
CA SER A 383 35.01 6.21 9.77
C SER A 383 33.71 6.66 9.12
N PHE A 384 32.77 5.76 8.95
CA PHE A 384 31.45 6.02 8.37
C PHE A 384 30.33 5.65 9.37
N PRO A 385 29.29 6.51 9.57
CA PRO A 385 29.17 7.84 8.99
C PRO A 385 30.17 8.85 9.58
N THR A 386 30.59 9.82 8.78
CA THR A 386 31.54 10.86 9.16
C THR A 386 31.01 11.79 10.26
N THR A 387 29.72 11.74 10.53
CA THR A 387 29.06 12.54 11.58
C THR A 387 29.31 12.04 13.01
N GLY A 388 30.04 10.92 13.15
CA GLY A 388 30.31 10.29 14.44
C GLY A 388 29.13 9.51 14.99
N SER A 389 29.26 9.03 16.25
CA SER A 389 28.19 8.33 16.95
C SER A 389 27.03 9.26 17.30
N SER A 390 25.82 8.75 17.28
CA SER A 390 24.64 9.53 17.63
C SER A 390 23.51 8.66 18.16
N MET A 391 22.68 9.24 19.01
CA MET A 391 21.44 8.64 19.49
C MET A 391 20.27 9.61 19.30
N SER A 392 19.12 9.05 18.94
CA SER A 392 17.84 9.74 18.90
C SER A 392 16.79 8.92 19.65
N ASP A 393 16.08 9.57 20.56
CA ASP A 393 14.92 9.04 21.28
C ASP A 393 13.69 9.84 20.85
N GLN A 394 12.72 9.15 20.24
CA GLN A 394 11.48 9.75 19.74
C GLN A 394 10.29 9.14 20.46
N ARG A 395 9.36 9.98 20.89
CA ARG A 395 8.12 9.58 21.53
C ARG A 395 6.92 10.27 20.89
N THR A 396 5.91 9.49 20.59
CA THR A 396 4.63 9.96 20.07
C THR A 396 3.50 9.47 20.94
N LYS A 397 2.46 10.29 21.07
CA LYS A 397 1.23 9.91 21.76
C LYS A 397 0.05 10.48 20.98
N GLN A 398 -0.88 9.62 20.64
CA GLN A 398 -2.12 9.99 19.98
C GLN A 398 -3.30 9.43 20.80
N VAL A 399 -4.20 10.33 21.21
CA VAL A 399 -5.42 9.96 21.92
C VAL A 399 -6.61 10.40 21.08
N ARG A 400 -7.51 9.44 20.82
CA ARG A 400 -8.78 9.66 20.13
C ARG A 400 -9.92 9.31 21.06
N LYS A 401 -10.95 10.16 21.09
CA LYS A 401 -12.20 9.90 21.78
C LYS A 401 -13.34 10.02 20.78
N GLN A 402 -14.28 9.11 20.85
CA GLN A 402 -15.47 9.12 19.98
C GLN A 402 -16.70 8.85 20.83
N TYR A 403 -17.76 9.61 20.55
CA TYR A 403 -19.07 9.47 21.16
C TYR A 403 -20.09 9.27 20.04
N ASP A 404 -20.89 8.23 20.15
CA ASP A 404 -21.95 7.88 19.19
C ASP A 404 -23.29 7.82 19.94
N LEU A 405 -24.34 8.43 19.37
CA LEU A 405 -25.71 8.28 19.82
C LEU A 405 -26.60 8.08 18.59
N ILE A 406 -27.22 6.91 18.49
CA ILE A 406 -27.97 6.48 17.31
C ILE A 406 -29.36 5.99 17.75
N GLY A 407 -30.41 6.61 17.24
CA GLY A 407 -31.79 6.13 17.35
C GLY A 407 -32.19 5.40 16.07
N THR A 408 -32.78 4.23 16.16
CA THR A 408 -33.28 3.45 15.03
C THR A 408 -34.70 3.00 15.30
N TYR A 409 -35.61 3.30 14.36
CA TYR A 409 -36.95 2.76 14.32
C TYR A 409 -37.12 1.87 13.10
N GLU A 410 -37.62 0.66 13.29
CA GLU A 410 -37.78 -0.34 12.23
C GLU A 410 -39.10 -1.09 12.40
N ASN A 411 -39.95 -1.09 11.37
CA ASN A 411 -41.22 -1.80 11.39
C ASN A 411 -41.67 -2.19 9.98
N THR A 412 -42.58 -3.19 9.92
CA THR A 412 -43.23 -3.66 8.68
C THR A 412 -44.74 -3.45 8.82
N PHE A 413 -45.34 -2.68 7.91
CA PHE A 413 -46.73 -2.37 7.84
C PHE A 413 -47.33 -3.03 6.58
N GLY A 414 -47.84 -4.26 6.73
CA GLY A 414 -48.26 -5.07 5.60
C GLY A 414 -47.11 -5.37 4.63
N LYS A 415 -47.13 -4.83 3.42
CA LYS A 415 -46.09 -4.97 2.42
C LYS A 415 -45.00 -3.87 2.51
N ASN A 416 -45.22 -2.89 3.39
CA ASN A 416 -44.32 -1.74 3.51
C ASN A 416 -43.34 -1.95 4.67
N TYR A 417 -42.07 -2.08 4.39
CA TYR A 417 -41.01 -2.06 5.39
C TYR A 417 -40.43 -0.66 5.47
N LEU A 418 -40.28 -0.14 6.66
CA LEU A 418 -39.64 1.14 6.93
C LEU A 418 -38.62 1.03 8.06
N LYS A 419 -37.41 1.54 7.79
CA LYS A 419 -36.37 1.72 8.80
C LYS A 419 -35.84 3.13 8.75
N VAL A 420 -35.90 3.84 9.87
CA VAL A 420 -35.38 5.21 10.02
C VAL A 420 -34.30 5.18 11.07
N LEU A 421 -33.15 5.75 10.74
CA LEU A 421 -32.01 5.92 11.64
C LEU A 421 -31.68 7.41 11.70
N MET A 422 -31.46 7.92 12.90
CA MET A 422 -30.93 9.25 13.17
C MET A 422 -29.79 9.15 14.16
N GLY A 423 -28.76 9.95 13.99
CA GLY A 423 -27.58 9.83 14.82
C GLY A 423 -26.79 11.12 14.99
N PHE A 424 -26.02 11.08 16.05
CA PHE A 424 -25.05 12.09 16.43
C PHE A 424 -23.72 11.40 16.68
N GLN A 425 -22.62 11.98 16.18
CA GLN A 425 -21.26 11.51 16.45
C GLN A 425 -20.36 12.70 16.74
N SER A 426 -19.54 12.57 17.77
CA SER A 426 -18.46 13.52 18.09
C SER A 426 -17.14 12.77 18.16
N GLU A 427 -16.10 13.35 17.58
CA GLU A 427 -14.77 12.76 17.54
C GLU A 427 -13.71 13.82 17.85
N GLU A 428 -12.76 13.47 18.73
CA GLU A 428 -11.62 14.30 19.08
C GLU A 428 -10.31 13.52 18.91
N LEU A 429 -9.28 14.17 18.41
CA LEU A 429 -7.93 13.62 18.30
C LEU A 429 -6.93 14.62 18.86
N ASN A 430 -6.08 14.13 19.78
CA ASN A 430 -4.94 14.88 20.31
C ASN A 430 -3.66 14.11 20.00
N TYR A 431 -2.68 14.79 19.43
CA TYR A 431 -1.37 14.24 19.07
C TYR A 431 -0.27 15.05 19.72
N THR A 432 0.70 14.36 20.30
CA THR A 432 1.95 14.95 20.81
C THR A 432 3.15 14.17 20.28
N TYR A 433 4.21 14.89 20.00
CA TYR A 433 5.48 14.39 19.51
C TYR A 433 6.60 15.04 20.27
N LEU A 434 7.61 14.27 20.63
CA LEU A 434 8.86 14.71 21.23
C LEU A 434 10.00 13.89 20.65
N VAL A 435 11.08 14.53 20.25
CA VAL A 435 12.35 13.87 19.93
C VAL A 435 13.49 14.58 20.65
N ALA A 436 14.44 13.81 21.15
CA ALA A 436 15.68 14.27 21.72
C ALA A 436 16.85 13.51 21.10
N GLY A 437 18.01 14.14 20.97
CA GLY A 437 19.19 13.50 20.43
C GLY A 437 20.49 14.10 20.98
N ARG A 438 21.55 13.29 20.97
CA ARG A 438 22.94 13.70 21.21
C ARG A 438 23.89 12.96 20.27
N LYS A 439 25.07 13.48 20.10
CA LYS A 439 26.18 12.93 19.32
C LYS A 439 27.43 12.74 20.17
N ASN A 440 28.49 12.21 19.55
CA ASN A 440 29.82 12.05 20.12
C ASN A 440 29.80 11.29 21.46
N TYR A 441 29.33 10.02 21.37
CA TYR A 441 29.25 9.15 22.52
C TYR A 441 30.63 8.73 23.00
N TYR A 442 30.88 8.90 24.30
CA TYR A 442 32.17 8.58 24.95
C TYR A 442 32.38 7.07 25.10
N TYR A 443 31.24 6.31 25.20
CA TYR A 443 31.27 4.87 25.35
C TYR A 443 30.05 4.27 24.63
N ASP A 444 30.32 3.45 23.62
CA ASP A 444 29.27 2.90 22.75
C ASP A 444 28.45 1.76 23.38
N GLY A 445 28.96 1.16 24.48
CA GLY A 445 28.30 0.07 25.19
C GLY A 445 27.11 0.53 26.07
N TYR A 446 26.94 1.83 26.29
CA TYR A 446 25.86 2.40 27.09
C TYR A 446 25.06 3.41 26.28
N GLN A 447 23.93 2.95 25.75
CA GLN A 447 23.08 3.73 24.84
C GLN A 447 22.03 4.53 25.66
N ASP A 448 22.48 5.60 26.29
CA ASP A 448 21.66 6.56 27.01
C ASP A 448 22.02 7.98 26.58
N LEU A 449 21.04 8.87 26.46
CA LEU A 449 21.26 10.25 25.99
C LEU A 449 22.32 10.99 26.84
N ASN A 450 22.38 10.68 28.15
CA ASN A 450 23.32 11.34 29.04
C ASN A 450 24.79 10.97 28.80
N ASN A 451 25.07 9.86 28.11
CA ASN A 451 26.42 9.46 27.74
C ASN A 451 26.96 10.14 26.47
N GLY A 452 26.13 10.89 25.75
CA GLY A 452 26.56 11.72 24.62
C GLY A 452 26.97 13.11 25.05
N ASP A 453 27.76 13.78 24.20
CA ASP A 453 28.25 15.14 24.43
C ASP A 453 27.08 16.12 24.62
N ALA A 454 27.06 16.79 25.79
CA ALA A 454 26.03 17.75 26.15
C ALA A 454 25.96 18.96 25.20
N ALA A 455 27.08 19.33 24.57
CA ALA A 455 27.12 20.45 23.60
C ALA A 455 26.37 20.14 22.31
N THR A 456 26.04 18.84 22.04
CA THR A 456 25.35 18.39 20.84
C THR A 456 23.86 18.13 21.05
N MET A 457 23.31 18.51 22.20
CA MET A 457 21.89 18.32 22.52
C MET A 457 20.99 18.91 21.43
N THR A 458 20.01 18.08 20.99
CA THR A 458 18.93 18.50 20.11
C THR A 458 17.59 18.06 20.70
N ASN A 459 16.58 18.90 20.53
CA ASN A 459 15.21 18.53 20.85
C ASN A 459 14.22 19.19 19.89
N SER A 460 13.07 18.55 19.70
CA SER A 460 11.95 19.12 18.95
C SER A 460 10.64 18.52 19.48
N SER A 461 9.58 19.30 19.46
CA SER A 461 8.25 18.82 19.85
C SER A 461 7.16 19.42 18.98
N ALA A 462 6.02 18.72 18.89
CA ALA A 462 4.83 19.20 18.23
C ALA A 462 3.57 18.77 18.98
N ARG A 463 2.51 19.57 18.90
CA ARG A 463 1.18 19.27 19.42
C ARG A 463 0.15 19.66 18.39
N HIS A 464 -0.77 18.75 18.11
CA HIS A 464 -1.87 18.96 17.18
C HIS A 464 -3.17 18.45 17.80
N ALA A 465 -4.26 19.15 17.50
CA ALA A 465 -5.60 18.73 17.87
C ALA A 465 -6.53 18.84 16.67
N TRP A 466 -7.50 17.94 16.62
CA TRP A 466 -8.55 17.94 15.61
C TRP A 466 -9.85 17.43 16.22
N ALA A 467 -10.95 18.00 15.79
CA ALA A 467 -12.28 17.57 16.22
C ALA A 467 -13.28 17.60 15.07
N MET A 468 -14.27 16.71 15.12
CA MET A 468 -15.40 16.65 14.20
C MET A 468 -16.70 16.38 14.93
N LEU A 469 -17.75 17.06 14.49
CA LEU A 469 -19.11 16.88 14.97
C LEU A 469 -20.01 16.54 13.79
N SER A 470 -20.88 15.56 13.95
CA SER A 470 -21.67 15.04 12.83
C SER A 470 -23.09 14.70 13.24
N TYR A 471 -24.05 15.10 12.42
CA TYR A 471 -25.43 14.66 12.46
C TYR A 471 -25.69 13.79 11.23
N LEU A 472 -26.40 12.70 11.38
CA LEU A 472 -26.64 11.74 10.31
C LEU A 472 -28.06 11.19 10.35
N PHE A 473 -28.58 10.85 9.19
CA PHE A 473 -29.83 10.13 9.07
C PHE A 473 -29.80 9.15 7.90
N ARG A 474 -30.62 8.10 8.01
CA ARG A 474 -30.89 7.14 6.94
C ARG A 474 -32.36 6.74 6.99
N VAL A 475 -32.96 6.66 5.82
CA VAL A 475 -34.29 6.11 5.63
C VAL A 475 -34.21 4.99 4.60
N ASN A 476 -34.58 3.78 5.03
CA ASN A 476 -34.75 2.63 4.14
C ASN A 476 -36.25 2.34 4.02
N TYR A 477 -36.73 2.24 2.78
CA TYR A 477 -38.08 1.82 2.48
C TYR A 477 -38.08 0.69 1.46
N SER A 478 -38.90 -0.32 1.73
CA SER A 478 -39.10 -1.43 0.79
C SER A 478 -40.60 -1.72 0.67
N PHE A 479 -41.05 -1.85 -0.58
CA PHE A 479 -42.39 -2.29 -0.88
C PHE A 479 -42.39 -3.72 -1.43
N ASP A 480 -43.05 -4.64 -0.72
CA ASP A 480 -43.19 -6.07 -1.05
C ASP A 480 -41.82 -6.78 -1.32
N ASP A 481 -40.74 -6.28 -0.68
CA ASP A 481 -39.35 -6.70 -0.93
C ASP A 481 -38.91 -6.62 -2.41
N ARG A 482 -39.65 -5.91 -3.27
CA ARG A 482 -39.39 -5.74 -4.70
C ARG A 482 -38.77 -4.42 -5.06
N TYR A 483 -39.36 -3.34 -4.52
CA TYR A 483 -38.93 -1.96 -4.78
C TYR A 483 -38.25 -1.44 -3.52
N LEU A 484 -36.97 -1.15 -3.66
CA LEU A 484 -36.10 -0.76 -2.56
C LEU A 484 -35.67 0.69 -2.75
N PHE A 485 -35.76 1.50 -1.70
CA PHE A 485 -35.31 2.90 -1.71
C PHE A 485 -34.52 3.18 -0.44
N GLU A 486 -33.43 3.89 -0.60
CA GLU A 486 -32.62 4.39 0.53
C GLU A 486 -32.26 5.85 0.31
N VAL A 487 -32.41 6.66 1.34
CA VAL A 487 -31.96 8.06 1.41
C VAL A 487 -31.09 8.22 2.63
N ASN A 488 -29.88 8.75 2.45
CA ASN A 488 -28.97 9.08 3.51
C ASN A 488 -28.61 10.57 3.49
N GLY A 489 -28.27 11.10 4.62
CA GLY A 489 -27.66 12.41 4.73
C GLY A 489 -26.77 12.50 5.96
N ARG A 490 -25.68 13.22 5.80
CA ARG A 490 -24.77 13.52 6.90
C ARG A 490 -24.34 14.98 6.86
N TYR A 491 -24.37 15.65 8.00
CA TYR A 491 -23.97 17.03 8.17
C TYR A 491 -22.77 17.08 9.11
N ASP A 492 -21.59 17.33 8.55
CA ASP A 492 -20.30 17.27 9.23
C ASP A 492 -19.72 18.65 9.46
N GLY A 493 -19.25 18.92 10.68
CA GLY A 493 -18.47 20.10 11.03
C GLY A 493 -17.07 19.73 11.52
N THR A 494 -16.02 20.32 10.94
CA THR A 494 -14.62 20.02 11.27
C THR A 494 -13.89 21.24 11.81
N SER A 495 -12.94 21.00 12.72
CA SER A 495 -12.01 22.06 13.19
C SER A 495 -10.97 22.49 12.15
N ARG A 496 -10.83 21.76 11.02
CA ARG A 496 -9.87 22.09 9.95
C ARG A 496 -10.29 23.28 9.11
N PHE A 497 -11.57 23.67 9.15
CA PHE A 497 -12.12 24.81 8.42
C PHE A 497 -12.79 25.78 9.40
N ILE A 498 -12.98 27.03 8.99
CA ILE A 498 -13.55 28.09 9.84
C ILE A 498 -14.83 28.69 9.26
N GLY A 499 -15.58 29.40 10.08
CA GLY A 499 -16.80 30.09 9.68
C GLY A 499 -17.83 29.10 9.10
N ASN A 500 -18.48 29.54 8.02
CA ASN A 500 -19.49 28.74 7.31
C ASN A 500 -18.87 27.54 6.55
N ASN A 501 -17.59 27.63 6.18
CA ASN A 501 -16.87 26.58 5.46
C ASN A 501 -16.59 25.35 6.32
N ARG A 502 -16.77 25.47 7.65
CA ARG A 502 -16.63 24.37 8.62
C ARG A 502 -17.60 23.22 8.35
N TRP A 503 -18.82 23.56 7.88
CA TRP A 503 -19.90 22.59 7.76
C TRP A 503 -20.11 22.15 6.31
N GLY A 504 -20.30 20.84 6.13
CA GLY A 504 -20.62 20.22 4.84
C GLY A 504 -21.82 19.28 4.95
N PHE A 505 -22.74 19.33 3.98
CA PHE A 505 -23.85 18.39 3.89
C PHE A 505 -23.62 17.39 2.74
N PHE A 506 -23.75 16.11 3.05
CA PHE A 506 -23.42 15.00 2.15
C PHE A 506 -24.63 14.07 2.00
N PRO A 507 -25.54 14.34 1.07
CA PRO A 507 -26.72 13.52 0.78
C PRO A 507 -26.40 12.41 -0.21
N SER A 508 -27.16 11.30 -0.12
CA SER A 508 -27.22 10.27 -1.16
C SER A 508 -28.62 9.64 -1.26
N VAL A 509 -28.92 9.12 -2.44
CA VAL A 509 -30.14 8.39 -2.75
C VAL A 509 -29.79 7.14 -3.56
N SER A 510 -30.50 6.06 -3.30
CA SER A 510 -30.43 4.84 -4.12
C SER A 510 -31.76 4.16 -4.24
N ALA A 511 -31.89 3.43 -5.35
CA ALA A 511 -33.07 2.62 -5.65
C ALA A 511 -32.65 1.24 -6.14
N GLY A 512 -33.47 0.24 -5.83
CA GLY A 512 -33.30 -1.14 -6.29
C GLY A 512 -34.63 -1.73 -6.74
N TRP A 513 -34.58 -2.49 -7.83
CA TRP A 513 -35.74 -3.23 -8.33
C TRP A 513 -35.38 -4.71 -8.47
N ARG A 514 -36.04 -5.52 -7.67
CA ARG A 514 -35.89 -6.98 -7.71
C ARG A 514 -36.86 -7.56 -8.75
N ILE A 515 -36.42 -7.52 -9.99
CA ILE A 515 -37.21 -7.97 -11.17
C ILE A 515 -37.59 -9.43 -11.02
N SER A 516 -36.74 -10.25 -10.41
CA SER A 516 -37.01 -11.68 -10.16
C SER A 516 -38.19 -11.95 -9.23
N GLU A 517 -38.67 -10.93 -8.50
CA GLU A 517 -39.84 -11.05 -7.62
C GLU A 517 -41.15 -10.61 -8.31
N GLU A 518 -41.10 -10.18 -9.55
CA GLU A 518 -42.28 -9.80 -10.33
C GLU A 518 -43.02 -11.04 -10.85
N ALA A 519 -44.36 -10.93 -10.95
CA ALA A 519 -45.20 -12.02 -11.41
C ALA A 519 -44.87 -12.50 -12.84
N PHE A 520 -44.42 -11.57 -13.71
CA PHE A 520 -44.01 -11.92 -15.07
C PHE A 520 -42.71 -12.72 -15.14
N TRP A 521 -41.89 -12.74 -14.05
CA TRP A 521 -40.63 -13.45 -13.97
C TRP A 521 -40.76 -14.92 -13.52
N GLU A 522 -41.96 -15.32 -13.06
CA GLU A 522 -42.16 -16.61 -12.43
C GLU A 522 -41.73 -17.81 -13.32
N SER A 523 -41.94 -17.70 -14.63
CA SER A 523 -41.47 -18.73 -15.58
C SER A 523 -39.94 -18.81 -15.70
N ALA A 524 -39.25 -17.71 -15.49
CA ALA A 524 -37.78 -17.59 -15.56
C ALA A 524 -37.08 -18.00 -14.27
N LYS A 525 -37.76 -18.05 -13.11
CA LYS A 525 -37.17 -18.35 -11.79
C LYS A 525 -36.43 -19.68 -11.73
N ASN A 526 -36.88 -20.66 -12.52
CA ASN A 526 -36.23 -21.98 -12.59
C ASN A 526 -34.80 -21.92 -13.15
N VAL A 527 -34.48 -20.90 -13.94
CA VAL A 527 -33.17 -20.68 -14.56
C VAL A 527 -32.43 -19.52 -13.90
N MET A 528 -33.12 -18.40 -13.68
CA MET A 528 -32.57 -17.18 -13.09
C MET A 528 -33.26 -16.88 -11.76
N ASP A 529 -32.64 -17.29 -10.67
CA ASP A 529 -33.18 -17.23 -9.31
C ASP A 529 -33.26 -15.80 -8.76
N ASN A 530 -32.32 -14.94 -9.17
CA ASN A 530 -32.26 -13.55 -8.76
C ASN A 530 -31.83 -12.67 -9.91
N PHE A 531 -32.53 -11.58 -10.10
CA PHE A 531 -32.15 -10.50 -10.99
C PHE A 531 -32.61 -9.17 -10.39
N LYS A 532 -31.63 -8.35 -10.01
CA LYS A 532 -31.86 -7.07 -9.36
C LYS A 532 -31.10 -5.97 -10.09
N LEU A 533 -31.80 -4.90 -10.45
CA LEU A 533 -31.22 -3.64 -10.90
C LEU A 533 -31.08 -2.71 -9.70
N ARG A 534 -30.03 -1.93 -9.68
CA ARG A 534 -29.79 -0.88 -8.67
C ARG A 534 -29.14 0.34 -9.29
N ALA A 535 -29.46 1.50 -8.73
CA ALA A 535 -28.83 2.75 -9.10
C ALA A 535 -28.63 3.60 -7.86
N SER A 536 -27.53 4.35 -7.81
CA SER A 536 -27.27 5.28 -6.72
C SER A 536 -26.62 6.57 -7.21
N TYR A 537 -26.89 7.66 -6.49
CA TYR A 537 -26.24 8.94 -6.66
C TYR A 537 -26.01 9.58 -5.30
N GLY A 538 -24.85 10.22 -5.11
CA GLY A 538 -24.60 10.94 -3.86
C GLY A 538 -23.34 11.78 -3.91
N LEU A 539 -23.25 12.62 -2.88
CA LEU A 539 -22.15 13.53 -2.62
C LEU A 539 -21.41 13.09 -1.36
N LEU A 540 -20.09 12.99 -1.45
CA LEU A 540 -19.20 12.71 -0.32
C LEU A 540 -18.16 13.81 -0.19
N GLY A 541 -17.67 14.06 1.03
CA GLY A 541 -16.63 15.04 1.31
C GLY A 541 -15.26 14.42 1.51
N ASN A 542 -14.23 15.25 1.45
CA ASN A 542 -12.90 14.93 1.92
C ASN A 542 -12.25 16.15 2.57
N GLN A 543 -11.49 15.94 3.65
CA GLN A 543 -10.74 16.94 4.39
C GLN A 543 -9.34 16.46 4.76
N ALA A 544 -8.93 15.30 4.26
CA ALA A 544 -7.77 14.57 4.75
C ALA A 544 -6.46 15.12 4.18
N ILE A 545 -6.11 16.35 4.54
CA ILE A 545 -4.82 17.00 4.28
C ILE A 545 -3.87 16.88 5.46
N SER A 546 -2.59 17.10 5.23
CA SER A 546 -1.55 17.00 6.26
C SER A 546 -1.65 18.12 7.33
N SER A 547 -2.21 19.30 6.99
CA SER A 547 -2.36 20.41 7.92
C SER A 547 -3.60 20.25 8.81
N TYR A 548 -3.45 20.56 10.10
CA TYR A 548 -4.57 20.64 11.05
C TYR A 548 -5.21 22.03 11.08
N TYR A 549 -4.49 23.07 10.63
CA TYR A 549 -4.92 24.48 10.65
C TYR A 549 -4.65 25.15 9.30
N PRO A 550 -5.17 24.62 8.17
CA PRO A 550 -4.83 25.12 6.84
C PRO A 550 -5.32 26.55 6.57
N TYR A 551 -6.27 27.04 7.36
CA TYR A 551 -6.80 28.40 7.29
C TYR A 551 -5.93 29.44 7.95
N SER A 552 -4.93 29.05 8.77
CA SER A 552 -4.11 29.96 9.58
C SER A 552 -2.76 30.20 8.92
N ALA A 553 -2.26 31.41 9.05
CA ALA A 553 -0.87 31.71 8.75
C ALA A 553 0.06 30.97 9.70
N SER A 554 1.15 30.42 9.18
CA SER A 554 2.20 29.82 9.99
C SER A 554 3.28 30.85 10.29
N ILE A 555 3.75 30.87 11.54
CA ILE A 555 4.86 31.70 11.98
C ILE A 555 6.03 30.75 12.27
N GLY A 556 7.16 30.99 11.63
CA GLY A 556 8.42 30.31 11.89
C GLY A 556 9.36 31.17 12.73
N SER A 557 10.03 30.56 13.68
CA SER A 557 11.13 31.17 14.42
C SER A 557 12.40 30.39 14.12
N SER A 558 13.42 31.05 13.61
CA SER A 558 14.72 30.41 13.38
C SER A 558 15.83 31.47 13.28
N THR A 559 17.05 30.98 13.33
CA THR A 559 18.24 31.84 13.05
C THR A 559 18.20 32.40 11.62
N GLY A 560 17.54 31.75 10.68
CA GLY A 560 17.34 32.22 9.29
C GLY A 560 16.49 33.51 9.18
N TYR A 561 15.70 33.85 10.19
CA TYR A 561 14.86 35.04 10.24
C TYR A 561 15.44 36.12 11.18
N GLY A 562 16.63 35.87 11.75
CA GLY A 562 17.28 36.77 12.66
C GLY A 562 18.02 37.91 11.98
N TYR A 563 18.41 38.91 12.76
CA TYR A 563 19.16 40.04 12.33
C TYR A 563 20.38 40.30 13.28
N TRP A 564 21.43 40.83 12.70
CA TRP A 564 22.63 41.23 13.47
C TRP A 564 22.50 42.67 13.90
N PHE A 565 22.45 42.88 15.22
CA PHE A 565 22.53 44.19 15.81
C PHE A 565 23.90 44.36 16.46
N ASP A 566 24.70 45.26 15.94
CA ASP A 566 26.01 45.63 16.50
C ASP A 566 26.89 44.44 16.91
N LYS A 567 26.99 43.42 16.01
CA LYS A 567 27.72 42.15 16.16
C LYS A 567 27.04 41.09 17.05
N GLU A 568 25.88 41.36 17.61
CA GLU A 568 25.06 40.37 18.30
C GLU A 568 23.94 39.87 17.40
N PHE A 569 23.80 38.56 17.32
CA PHE A 569 22.74 37.94 16.56
C PHE A 569 21.46 37.88 17.38
N SER A 570 20.38 38.45 16.86
CA SER A 570 19.05 38.38 17.45
C SER A 570 18.17 37.45 16.62
N PRO A 571 17.68 36.33 17.19
CA PRO A 571 16.73 35.47 16.49
C PRO A 571 15.46 36.23 16.17
N GLY A 572 14.88 35.99 15.00
CA GLY A 572 13.67 36.61 14.53
C GLY A 572 12.51 35.61 14.33
N VAL A 573 11.34 36.14 14.07
CA VAL A 573 10.15 35.43 13.65
C VAL A 573 9.63 36.00 12.35
N ALA A 574 9.13 35.12 11.47
CA ALA A 574 8.53 35.54 10.21
C ALA A 574 7.31 34.70 9.89
N GLN A 575 6.38 35.25 9.13
CA GLN A 575 5.32 34.46 8.52
C GLN A 575 5.94 33.56 7.44
N THR A 576 5.65 32.24 7.51
CA THR A 576 6.23 31.25 6.62
C THR A 576 5.23 30.67 5.64
N GLN A 577 3.93 30.83 5.90
CA GLN A 577 2.85 30.35 5.05
C GLN A 577 1.74 31.39 4.95
N LEU A 578 1.17 31.53 3.76
CA LEU A 578 -0.03 32.36 3.54
C LEU A 578 -1.25 31.68 4.17
N ALA A 579 -2.13 32.51 4.76
CA ALA A 579 -3.42 32.04 5.27
C ALA A 579 -4.43 31.90 4.13
N ASN A 580 -5.33 30.91 4.26
CA ASN A 580 -6.53 30.81 3.42
C ASN A 580 -7.77 30.51 4.28
N PRO A 581 -8.51 31.53 4.76
CA PRO A 581 -9.71 31.32 5.56
C PRO A 581 -10.89 30.74 4.76
N ASP A 582 -10.85 30.81 3.42
CA ASP A 582 -11.93 30.36 2.55
C ASP A 582 -11.86 28.86 2.18
N ILE A 583 -10.85 28.16 2.69
CA ILE A 583 -10.68 26.74 2.48
C ILE A 583 -11.90 25.94 2.98
N THR A 584 -12.34 24.95 2.19
CA THR A 584 -13.51 24.11 2.47
C THR A 584 -13.29 22.67 2.01
N TRP A 585 -14.32 21.85 2.04
CA TRP A 585 -14.34 20.45 1.70
C TRP A 585 -14.09 20.18 0.22
N GLU A 586 -13.29 19.16 -0.10
CA GLU A 586 -13.36 18.53 -1.43
C GLU A 586 -14.71 17.82 -1.57
N LYS A 587 -15.25 17.79 -2.77
CA LYS A 587 -16.56 17.20 -3.11
C LYS A 587 -16.39 16.07 -4.12
N SER A 588 -16.95 14.91 -3.81
CA SER A 588 -16.96 13.74 -4.69
C SER A 588 -18.40 13.37 -5.05
N HIS A 589 -18.79 13.69 -6.28
CA HIS A 589 -20.07 13.30 -6.87
C HIS A 589 -19.94 11.91 -7.48
N GLN A 590 -20.75 10.96 -7.04
CA GLN A 590 -20.69 9.57 -7.48
C GLN A 590 -22.03 9.11 -8.01
N PHE A 591 -22.01 8.56 -9.20
CA PHE A 591 -23.13 7.83 -9.83
C PHE A 591 -22.72 6.39 -10.02
N ASP A 592 -23.61 5.45 -9.71
CA ASP A 592 -23.41 4.01 -9.88
C ASP A 592 -24.70 3.38 -10.40
N ILE A 593 -24.57 2.47 -11.38
CA ILE A 593 -25.63 1.59 -11.84
C ILE A 593 -25.12 0.16 -11.86
N GLY A 594 -25.90 -0.75 -11.29
CA GLY A 594 -25.46 -2.13 -11.14
C GLY A 594 -26.54 -3.15 -11.34
N VAL A 595 -26.10 -4.37 -11.63
CA VAL A 595 -26.93 -5.58 -11.78
C VAL A 595 -26.38 -6.65 -10.86
N ASP A 596 -27.26 -7.24 -10.04
CA ASP A 596 -26.94 -8.47 -9.29
C ASP A 596 -27.74 -9.62 -9.91
N TYR A 597 -27.07 -10.74 -10.18
CA TYR A 597 -27.68 -11.89 -10.81
C TYR A 597 -27.33 -13.22 -10.14
N ALA A 598 -28.26 -14.18 -10.19
CA ALA A 598 -28.02 -15.56 -9.80
C ALA A 598 -28.83 -16.51 -10.66
N PHE A 599 -28.21 -17.63 -11.06
CA PHE A 599 -28.79 -18.65 -11.94
C PHE A 599 -28.64 -20.03 -11.33
N LEU A 600 -29.48 -20.95 -11.80
CA LEU A 600 -29.38 -22.42 -11.59
C LEU A 600 -29.33 -22.77 -10.09
N LYS A 601 -30.23 -22.22 -9.29
CA LYS A 601 -30.30 -22.38 -7.83
C LYS A 601 -29.03 -21.83 -7.14
N ASN A 602 -28.63 -20.60 -7.51
CA ASN A 602 -27.45 -19.90 -7.03
C ASN A 602 -26.10 -20.60 -7.29
N ARG A 603 -26.06 -21.58 -8.25
CA ARG A 603 -24.77 -22.16 -8.66
C ARG A 603 -23.88 -21.16 -9.38
N LEU A 604 -24.47 -20.35 -10.25
CA LEU A 604 -23.82 -19.21 -10.89
C LEU A 604 -24.36 -17.93 -10.28
N SER A 605 -23.50 -17.04 -9.78
CA SER A 605 -23.90 -15.74 -9.25
C SER A 605 -22.83 -14.69 -9.54
N GLY A 606 -23.24 -13.42 -9.55
CA GLY A 606 -22.29 -12.33 -9.77
C GLY A 606 -22.94 -10.96 -9.76
N SER A 607 -22.16 -9.97 -10.12
CA SER A 607 -22.58 -8.57 -10.25
C SER A 607 -21.82 -7.88 -11.36
N PHE A 608 -22.43 -6.86 -11.92
CA PHE A 608 -21.81 -5.91 -12.81
C PHE A 608 -22.17 -4.50 -12.35
N ASP A 609 -21.17 -3.61 -12.28
CA ASP A 609 -21.32 -2.22 -11.91
C ASP A 609 -20.65 -1.32 -12.94
N TYR A 610 -21.29 -0.22 -13.28
CA TYR A 610 -20.69 0.91 -13.99
C TYR A 610 -20.82 2.17 -13.15
N TYR A 611 -19.73 2.91 -13.01
CA TYR A 611 -19.69 4.09 -12.15
C TYR A 611 -19.00 5.28 -12.82
N VAL A 612 -19.41 6.48 -12.39
CA VAL A 612 -18.75 7.76 -12.69
C VAL A 612 -18.55 8.49 -11.38
N ARG A 613 -17.31 8.88 -11.10
CA ARG A 613 -16.91 9.66 -9.93
C ARG A 613 -16.24 10.95 -10.38
N ASN A 614 -16.86 12.09 -10.11
CA ASN A 614 -16.29 13.42 -10.31
C ASN A 614 -15.81 13.95 -8.97
N ILE A 615 -14.61 14.48 -8.93
CA ILE A 615 -14.02 15.08 -7.74
C ILE A 615 -13.75 16.54 -8.07
N ASP A 616 -14.39 17.42 -7.33
CA ASP A 616 -14.31 18.86 -7.51
C ASP A 616 -13.77 19.53 -6.25
N ASP A 617 -13.33 20.77 -6.37
CA ASP A 617 -12.79 21.56 -5.26
C ASP A 617 -11.63 20.84 -4.54
N MET A 618 -10.73 20.15 -5.29
CA MET A 618 -9.63 19.39 -4.71
C MET A 618 -8.71 20.28 -3.89
N LEU A 619 -8.30 19.77 -2.72
CA LEU A 619 -7.39 20.48 -1.81
C LEU A 619 -5.95 20.36 -2.31
N GLN A 620 -5.35 21.46 -2.71
CA GLN A 620 -3.99 21.53 -3.26
C GLN A 620 -3.25 22.78 -2.81
N GLN A 621 -1.93 22.74 -3.00
CA GLN A 621 -1.05 23.89 -2.83
C GLN A 621 -0.47 24.28 -4.18
N PHE A 622 -0.92 25.39 -4.74
CA PHE A 622 -0.35 25.94 -5.98
C PHE A 622 0.92 26.72 -5.69
N PRO A 623 1.98 26.55 -6.46
CA PRO A 623 3.20 27.34 -6.31
C PRO A 623 2.89 28.85 -6.38
N VAL A 624 3.32 29.59 -5.38
CA VAL A 624 3.33 31.05 -5.41
C VAL A 624 4.66 31.55 -5.98
N PRO A 625 4.71 32.76 -6.59
CA PRO A 625 5.95 33.32 -7.07
C PRO A 625 7.03 33.37 -5.99
N LEU A 626 8.28 33.03 -6.33
CA LEU A 626 9.40 32.94 -5.37
C LEU A 626 9.66 34.22 -4.58
N PHE A 627 9.32 35.40 -5.15
CA PHE A 627 9.50 36.68 -4.46
C PHE A 627 8.57 36.87 -3.25
N VAL A 628 7.49 36.05 -3.13
CA VAL A 628 6.61 36.05 -1.96
C VAL A 628 7.33 35.51 -0.72
N ALA A 629 8.35 34.68 -0.91
CA ALA A 629 9.18 34.07 0.15
C ALA A 629 8.37 33.31 1.22
N MET A 630 7.18 32.81 0.89
CA MET A 630 6.31 32.03 1.77
C MET A 630 5.88 30.73 1.07
N THR A 631 5.52 29.73 1.86
CA THR A 631 4.92 28.51 1.32
C THR A 631 3.48 28.77 0.88
N SER A 632 3.07 28.02 -0.15
CA SER A 632 1.73 28.12 -0.74
C SER A 632 0.64 27.79 0.27
N PRO A 633 -0.46 28.51 0.28
CA PRO A 633 -1.63 28.13 1.08
C PRO A 633 -2.29 26.88 0.52
N TRP A 634 -3.11 26.22 1.32
CA TRP A 634 -4.03 25.22 0.83
C TRP A 634 -5.23 25.90 0.17
N GLU A 635 -5.62 25.44 -1.00
CA GLU A 635 -6.72 26.00 -1.81
C GLU A 635 -7.62 24.89 -2.35
N ASN A 636 -8.89 25.20 -2.53
CA ASN A 636 -9.84 24.33 -3.24
C ASN A 636 -9.74 24.61 -4.73
N ALA A 637 -9.02 23.76 -5.48
CA ALA A 637 -8.78 24.02 -6.89
C ALA A 637 -8.55 22.72 -7.66
N GLY A 638 -9.11 22.72 -8.89
CA GLY A 638 -9.01 21.58 -9.79
C GLY A 638 -10.11 20.54 -9.65
N SER A 639 -10.26 19.76 -10.72
CA SER A 639 -11.21 18.65 -10.75
C SER A 639 -10.69 17.47 -11.55
N MET A 640 -11.20 16.29 -11.19
CA MET A 640 -10.78 15.01 -11.78
C MET A 640 -11.98 14.07 -11.90
N ARG A 641 -11.97 13.23 -12.92
CA ARG A 641 -12.97 12.20 -13.15
C ARG A 641 -12.36 10.81 -13.18
N ASN A 642 -13.01 9.88 -12.49
CA ASN A 642 -12.79 8.45 -12.63
C ASN A 642 -14.08 7.82 -13.15
N ASN A 643 -14.02 7.09 -14.26
CA ASN A 643 -15.10 6.23 -14.72
C ASN A 643 -14.57 4.83 -14.93
N GLY A 644 -15.38 3.87 -14.57
CA GLY A 644 -14.97 2.48 -14.65
C GLY A 644 -16.13 1.51 -14.57
N TRP A 645 -15.78 0.25 -14.68
CA TRP A 645 -16.71 -0.86 -14.54
C TRP A 645 -16.08 -1.99 -13.74
N GLU A 646 -16.94 -2.76 -13.10
CA GLU A 646 -16.57 -3.88 -12.24
C GLU A 646 -17.45 -5.08 -12.62
N PHE A 647 -16.84 -6.25 -12.74
CA PHE A 647 -17.53 -7.50 -13.00
C PHE A 647 -17.07 -8.57 -12.03
N SER A 648 -18.01 -9.32 -11.48
CA SER A 648 -17.72 -10.48 -10.65
C SER A 648 -18.60 -11.66 -11.07
N ILE A 649 -18.02 -12.86 -10.99
CA ILE A 649 -18.69 -14.12 -11.30
C ILE A 649 -18.22 -15.20 -10.31
N ALA A 650 -19.14 -16.00 -9.84
CA ALA A 650 -18.87 -17.15 -9.00
C ALA A 650 -19.68 -18.34 -9.48
N TRP A 651 -18.99 -19.45 -9.72
CA TRP A 651 -19.59 -20.75 -9.97
C TRP A 651 -19.28 -21.69 -8.83
N GLN A 652 -20.25 -22.38 -8.30
CA GLN A 652 -20.09 -23.43 -7.30
C GLN A 652 -21.01 -24.61 -7.60
N ASP A 653 -20.45 -25.81 -7.56
CA ASP A 653 -21.21 -27.00 -7.82
C ASP A 653 -20.56 -28.24 -7.18
N ARG A 654 -21.21 -29.40 -7.30
CA ARG A 654 -20.72 -30.66 -6.79
C ARG A 654 -20.79 -31.74 -7.90
N ILE A 655 -19.67 -32.45 -8.06
CA ILE A 655 -19.56 -33.62 -8.94
C ILE A 655 -19.26 -34.84 -8.07
N GLY A 656 -20.23 -35.70 -7.89
CA GLY A 656 -20.10 -36.84 -6.99
C GLY A 656 -19.87 -36.40 -5.56
N ASN A 657 -18.69 -36.69 -5.01
CA ASN A 657 -18.24 -36.27 -3.65
C ASN A 657 -17.29 -35.10 -3.67
N VAL A 658 -17.06 -34.46 -4.81
CA VAL A 658 -16.15 -33.31 -4.95
C VAL A 658 -17.00 -32.05 -5.00
N ASP A 659 -16.86 -31.16 -4.00
CA ASP A 659 -17.34 -29.78 -4.05
C ASP A 659 -16.29 -28.92 -4.72
N TYR A 660 -16.65 -28.12 -5.73
CA TYR A 660 -15.72 -27.20 -6.39
C TYR A 660 -16.34 -25.83 -6.58
N TYR A 661 -15.48 -24.83 -6.67
CA TYR A 661 -15.89 -23.46 -6.96
C TYR A 661 -14.84 -22.73 -7.79
N ILE A 662 -15.32 -21.80 -8.63
CA ILE A 662 -14.54 -20.87 -9.43
C ILE A 662 -15.10 -19.48 -9.15
N LYS A 663 -14.27 -18.57 -8.65
CA LYS A 663 -14.66 -17.17 -8.45
C LYS A 663 -13.71 -16.30 -9.28
N GLY A 664 -14.26 -15.45 -10.12
CA GLY A 664 -13.52 -14.50 -10.94
C GLY A 664 -14.03 -13.09 -10.74
N ASN A 665 -13.12 -12.13 -10.85
CA ASN A 665 -13.48 -10.73 -10.95
C ASN A 665 -12.52 -10.01 -11.87
N ILE A 666 -13.00 -8.95 -12.50
CA ILE A 666 -12.20 -8.03 -13.31
C ILE A 666 -12.80 -6.63 -13.19
N SER A 667 -11.94 -5.63 -13.18
CA SER A 667 -12.34 -4.23 -13.13
C SER A 667 -11.42 -3.35 -13.96
N ASP A 668 -11.95 -2.22 -14.39
CA ASP A 668 -11.21 -1.22 -15.12
C ASP A 668 -11.59 0.18 -14.66
N VAL A 669 -10.60 1.07 -14.55
CA VAL A 669 -10.80 2.48 -14.21
C VAL A 669 -10.02 3.37 -15.15
N LYS A 670 -10.68 4.41 -15.67
CA LYS A 670 -10.08 5.49 -16.45
C LYS A 670 -10.07 6.75 -15.62
N ASN A 671 -8.88 7.23 -15.31
CA ASN A 671 -8.66 8.51 -14.65
C ASN A 671 -8.44 9.60 -15.69
N LYS A 672 -9.02 10.78 -15.47
CA LYS A 672 -8.83 11.96 -16.31
C LYS A 672 -8.86 13.23 -15.44
N VAL A 673 -7.84 14.04 -15.56
CA VAL A 673 -7.82 15.39 -15.01
C VAL A 673 -8.75 16.26 -15.87
N ILE A 674 -9.69 16.97 -15.24
CA ILE A 674 -10.71 17.75 -15.95
C ILE A 674 -10.32 19.21 -15.98
N ASN A 675 -9.94 19.78 -14.84
CA ASN A 675 -9.58 21.20 -14.73
C ASN A 675 -8.42 21.39 -13.75
N LEU A 676 -7.43 22.15 -14.14
CA LEU A 676 -6.30 22.63 -13.31
C LEU A 676 -6.11 24.15 -13.48
N TYR A 677 -7.12 24.83 -13.97
CA TYR A 677 -7.07 26.29 -14.27
C TYR A 677 -5.94 26.65 -15.25
N GLY A 678 -5.76 25.80 -16.29
CA GLY A 678 -4.73 25.98 -17.31
C GLY A 678 -3.30 25.75 -16.83
N LYS A 679 -3.10 25.21 -15.61
CA LYS A 679 -1.77 24.89 -15.08
C LYS A 679 -1.37 23.47 -15.44
N GLU A 680 -0.08 23.26 -15.60
CA GLU A 680 0.54 21.95 -15.77
C GLU A 680 1.53 21.70 -14.65
N TYR A 681 1.56 20.47 -14.13
CA TYR A 681 2.55 20.04 -13.14
C TYR A 681 3.52 19.08 -13.79
N LYS A 682 4.76 19.55 -14.01
CA LYS A 682 5.88 18.75 -14.49
C LYS A 682 6.74 18.37 -13.30
N SER A 683 6.86 17.10 -13.00
CA SER A 683 7.69 16.58 -11.92
C SER A 683 8.67 15.54 -12.47
N GLY A 684 9.85 16.01 -12.87
CA GLY A 684 10.92 15.14 -13.41
C GLY A 684 10.45 14.26 -14.57
N THR A 685 9.90 13.10 -14.24
CA THR A 685 9.48 12.05 -15.17
C THR A 685 8.00 12.07 -15.51
N THR A 686 7.18 12.90 -14.86
CA THR A 686 5.72 12.88 -15.01
C THR A 686 5.16 14.24 -15.40
N LEU A 687 4.03 14.20 -16.10
CA LEU A 687 3.20 15.35 -16.43
C LEU A 687 1.77 15.11 -15.93
N THR A 688 1.24 16.11 -15.23
CA THR A 688 -0.20 16.21 -14.92
C THR A 688 -0.75 17.42 -15.65
N THR A 689 -1.64 17.18 -16.60
CA THR A 689 -2.29 18.22 -17.42
C THR A 689 -3.74 17.88 -17.70
N GLU A 690 -4.54 18.88 -18.04
CA GLU A 690 -5.96 18.73 -18.36
C GLU A 690 -6.18 17.77 -19.54
N GLY A 691 -7.21 16.97 -19.46
CA GLY A 691 -7.58 16.01 -20.49
C GLY A 691 -6.82 14.69 -20.47
N LYS A 692 -5.79 14.54 -19.64
CA LYS A 692 -4.92 13.36 -19.55
C LYS A 692 -5.04 12.67 -18.19
N PRO A 693 -4.59 11.41 -18.07
CA PRO A 693 -4.47 10.74 -16.78
C PRO A 693 -3.49 11.45 -15.85
N TYR A 694 -3.75 11.42 -14.56
CA TYR A 694 -2.86 11.97 -13.54
C TYR A 694 -1.48 11.30 -13.55
N GLY A 695 -0.41 12.09 -13.51
CA GLY A 695 0.96 11.61 -13.37
C GLY A 695 1.43 10.77 -14.56
N SER A 696 0.95 11.07 -15.78
CA SER A 696 1.38 10.40 -17.00
C SER A 696 2.89 10.50 -17.19
N TRP A 697 3.55 9.41 -17.64
CA TRP A 697 4.98 9.45 -17.98
C TRP A 697 5.24 10.44 -19.08
N TYR A 698 6.26 11.29 -18.91
CA TYR A 698 6.54 12.42 -19.79
C TYR A 698 8.01 12.43 -20.20
N GLY A 699 8.28 12.27 -21.49
CA GLY A 699 9.65 12.18 -22.02
C GLY A 699 9.69 12.14 -23.55
N TYR A 700 10.85 11.74 -24.07
CA TYR A 700 11.11 11.65 -25.51
C TYR A 700 10.54 10.36 -26.11
N VAL A 701 10.19 10.40 -27.39
CA VAL A 701 9.79 9.21 -28.15
C VAL A 701 11.03 8.60 -28.77
N ALA A 702 11.37 7.38 -28.33
CA ALA A 702 12.48 6.62 -28.92
C ALA A 702 12.08 6.01 -30.27
N ASP A 703 13.04 5.95 -31.21
CA ASP A 703 12.89 5.42 -32.56
C ASP A 703 13.96 4.38 -32.91
N GLY A 704 14.28 3.48 -31.98
CA GLY A 704 15.32 2.48 -32.10
C GLY A 704 16.71 3.03 -31.81
N TYR A 705 17.73 2.39 -32.39
CA TYR A 705 19.14 2.78 -32.29
C TYR A 705 19.63 3.40 -33.56
N PHE A 706 20.63 4.25 -33.48
CA PHE A 706 21.42 4.64 -34.65
C PHE A 706 22.22 3.44 -35.12
N SER A 707 22.14 3.15 -36.44
CA SER A 707 22.82 2.00 -37.08
C SER A 707 24.19 2.36 -37.65
N SER A 708 24.38 3.62 -38.07
CA SER A 708 25.61 4.06 -38.68
C SER A 708 25.91 5.53 -38.42
N ARG A 709 27.15 5.94 -38.77
CA ARG A 709 27.58 7.34 -38.68
C ARG A 709 26.83 8.22 -39.67
N GLU A 710 26.54 7.72 -40.87
CA GLU A 710 25.79 8.41 -41.91
C GLU A 710 24.38 8.73 -41.44
N GLU A 711 23.73 7.80 -40.75
CA GLU A 711 22.41 8.04 -40.18
C GLU A 711 22.45 9.14 -39.10
N ILE A 712 23.48 9.14 -38.23
CA ILE A 712 23.66 10.18 -37.21
C ILE A 712 23.85 11.56 -37.87
N ASP A 713 24.66 11.62 -38.91
CA ASP A 713 24.94 12.88 -39.62
C ASP A 713 23.71 13.43 -40.36
N ALA A 714 22.81 12.54 -40.78
CA ALA A 714 21.56 12.89 -41.45
C ALA A 714 20.38 13.19 -40.46
N SER A 715 20.51 12.83 -39.19
CA SER A 715 19.40 12.91 -38.21
C SER A 715 19.61 14.03 -37.19
N PRO A 716 18.54 14.57 -36.57
CA PRO A 716 18.63 15.36 -35.37
C PRO A 716 19.11 14.49 -34.20
N VAL A 717 19.94 15.06 -33.31
CA VAL A 717 20.41 14.39 -32.09
C VAL A 717 20.11 15.22 -30.85
N TYR A 718 19.96 14.57 -29.73
CA TYR A 718 19.74 15.25 -28.45
C TYR A 718 20.90 16.23 -28.15
N GLY A 719 20.52 17.46 -27.80
CA GLY A 719 21.50 18.53 -27.52
C GLY A 719 22.31 19.00 -28.71
N GLY A 720 22.02 18.51 -29.91
CA GLY A 720 22.60 19.00 -31.18
C GLY A 720 24.07 18.59 -31.45
N ASN A 721 24.74 17.95 -30.48
CA ASN A 721 26.18 17.57 -30.66
C ASN A 721 26.31 16.14 -31.19
N LYS A 722 26.43 16.00 -32.50
CA LYS A 722 26.60 14.72 -33.20
C LYS A 722 27.92 14.00 -32.86
N ALA A 723 28.91 14.69 -32.36
CA ALA A 723 30.17 14.08 -31.95
C ALA A 723 30.04 13.20 -30.70
N ASN A 724 29.04 13.46 -29.86
CA ASN A 724 28.78 12.69 -28.64
C ASN A 724 27.89 11.47 -28.88
N VAL A 725 27.47 11.23 -30.13
CA VAL A 725 26.54 10.15 -30.48
C VAL A 725 27.27 9.18 -31.41
N ALA A 726 27.07 7.89 -31.22
CA ALA A 726 27.61 6.83 -32.06
C ALA A 726 26.53 5.74 -32.34
N PRO A 727 26.82 4.84 -33.32
CA PRO A 727 25.96 3.70 -33.56
C PRO A 727 25.70 2.91 -32.29
N GLY A 728 24.46 2.48 -32.08
CA GLY A 728 23.99 1.82 -30.85
C GLY A 728 23.44 2.77 -29.76
N ASP A 729 23.51 4.09 -29.97
CA ASP A 729 22.81 5.05 -29.10
C ASP A 729 21.34 5.15 -29.47
N ILE A 730 20.50 5.46 -28.50
CA ILE A 730 19.05 5.61 -28.69
C ILE A 730 18.80 6.84 -29.59
N LYS A 731 18.04 6.62 -30.66
CA LYS A 731 17.53 7.68 -31.54
C LYS A 731 16.21 8.20 -31.01
N TYR A 732 16.03 9.51 -30.98
CA TYR A 732 14.79 10.17 -30.57
C TYR A 732 14.11 10.85 -31.76
N LYS A 733 12.76 10.90 -31.69
CA LYS A 733 11.97 11.59 -32.72
C LYS A 733 11.91 13.09 -32.42
N ASP A 734 12.17 13.88 -33.43
CA ASP A 734 11.80 15.30 -33.48
C ASP A 734 10.29 15.36 -33.77
N ILE A 735 9.51 15.78 -32.80
CA ILE A 735 8.05 15.80 -32.88
C ILE A 735 7.48 17.21 -32.74
N SER A 736 8.26 18.15 -32.21
CA SER A 736 7.82 19.54 -31.99
C SER A 736 9.02 20.48 -31.82
N GLY A 737 8.80 21.76 -32.10
CA GLY A 737 9.72 22.86 -31.81
C GLY A 737 8.98 24.01 -31.16
N PRO A 738 9.57 25.21 -31.07
CA PRO A 738 8.94 26.40 -30.49
C PRO A 738 7.59 26.73 -31.08
N ASP A 739 7.41 26.44 -32.39
CA ASP A 739 6.18 26.71 -33.15
C ASP A 739 5.21 25.51 -33.18
N GLY A 740 5.50 24.44 -32.40
CA GLY A 740 4.67 23.25 -32.31
C GLY A 740 4.82 22.29 -33.52
N VAL A 741 5.84 22.45 -34.34
CA VAL A 741 6.20 21.56 -35.45
C VAL A 741 7.67 21.13 -35.36
N PRO A 742 8.07 19.99 -35.93
CA PRO A 742 9.47 19.56 -35.96
C PRO A 742 10.40 20.63 -36.49
N ASP A 743 11.51 20.89 -35.79
CA ASP A 743 12.44 21.97 -36.13
C ASP A 743 13.87 21.49 -36.45
N GLY A 744 14.09 20.18 -36.54
CA GLY A 744 15.41 19.59 -36.82
C GLY A 744 16.30 19.44 -35.58
N LYS A 745 15.77 19.62 -34.35
CA LYS A 745 16.50 19.52 -33.10
C LYS A 745 15.75 18.57 -32.15
N ILE A 746 16.47 17.96 -31.23
CA ILE A 746 15.89 17.20 -30.13
C ILE A 746 16.15 17.97 -28.85
N ASP A 747 15.09 18.60 -28.31
CA ASP A 747 15.17 19.37 -27.09
C ASP A 747 13.92 19.21 -26.19
N SER A 748 13.67 20.13 -25.27
CA SER A 748 12.55 20.04 -24.34
C SER A 748 11.18 20.11 -25.00
N HIS A 749 11.06 20.61 -26.25
CA HIS A 749 9.81 20.70 -26.99
C HIS A 749 9.36 19.34 -27.54
N ASP A 750 10.29 18.38 -27.73
CA ASP A 750 10.01 17.02 -28.18
C ASP A 750 9.51 16.08 -27.10
N ARG A 751 9.34 16.58 -25.88
CA ARG A 751 8.79 15.76 -24.81
C ARG A 751 7.27 15.69 -24.91
N THR A 752 6.75 14.46 -24.80
CA THR A 752 5.31 14.18 -24.82
C THR A 752 4.95 13.12 -23.78
N ILE A 753 3.64 12.79 -23.67
CA ILE A 753 3.19 11.67 -22.82
C ILE A 753 3.58 10.36 -23.50
N ILE A 754 4.40 9.57 -22.80
CA ILE A 754 4.98 8.32 -23.28
C ILE A 754 4.43 7.08 -22.56
N GLY A 755 3.53 7.25 -21.58
CA GLY A 755 2.90 6.13 -20.87
C GLY A 755 1.97 6.55 -19.74
N ASN A 756 1.23 5.57 -19.23
CA ASN A 756 0.27 5.73 -18.13
C ASN A 756 0.59 4.78 -16.97
N PRO A 757 0.95 5.29 -15.76
CA PRO A 757 1.26 4.46 -14.60
C PRO A 757 0.03 3.83 -13.93
N THR A 758 -1.20 4.25 -14.30
CA THR A 758 -2.43 3.75 -13.68
C THR A 758 -2.72 2.31 -14.12
N PRO A 759 -2.86 1.35 -13.18
CA PRO A 759 -3.25 -0.01 -13.52
C PRO A 759 -4.63 -0.06 -14.18
N ARG A 760 -4.78 -0.91 -15.19
CA ARG A 760 -6.00 -1.16 -15.94
C ARG A 760 -6.24 -2.66 -16.03
N TYR A 761 -7.52 -3.07 -16.09
CA TYR A 761 -7.91 -4.47 -16.19
C TYR A 761 -7.33 -5.30 -15.04
N GLU A 762 -7.57 -4.84 -13.81
CA GLU A 762 -7.20 -5.59 -12.61
C GLU A 762 -8.14 -6.78 -12.44
N PHE A 763 -7.56 -7.97 -12.25
CA PHE A 763 -8.34 -9.20 -12.16
C PHE A 763 -7.88 -10.13 -11.04
N GLY A 764 -8.81 -10.96 -10.59
CA GLY A 764 -8.56 -12.05 -9.66
C GLY A 764 -9.33 -13.29 -10.06
N LEU A 765 -8.72 -14.47 -9.90
CA LEU A 765 -9.33 -15.77 -10.16
C LEU A 765 -9.00 -16.74 -9.04
N THR A 766 -10.02 -17.23 -8.35
CA THR A 766 -9.89 -18.27 -7.33
C THR A 766 -10.48 -19.58 -7.84
N LEU A 767 -9.68 -20.63 -7.75
CA LEU A 767 -10.11 -22.02 -7.99
C LEU A 767 -10.06 -22.77 -6.65
N GLY A 768 -11.04 -23.60 -6.37
CA GLY A 768 -11.03 -24.41 -5.17
C GLY A 768 -11.83 -25.68 -5.28
N LEU A 769 -11.41 -26.68 -4.52
CA LEU A 769 -12.08 -27.97 -4.41
C LEU A 769 -12.02 -28.53 -3.00
N GLN A 770 -12.99 -29.35 -2.65
CA GLN A 770 -13.02 -30.10 -1.39
C GLN A 770 -13.44 -31.55 -1.67
N TRP A 771 -12.68 -32.52 -1.13
CA TRP A 771 -12.92 -33.94 -1.32
C TRP A 771 -12.44 -34.75 -0.11
N LYS A 772 -13.35 -35.43 0.57
CA LYS A 772 -13.06 -36.35 1.69
C LYS A 772 -12.05 -35.80 2.72
N GLY A 773 -12.20 -34.55 3.14
CA GLY A 773 -11.34 -33.89 4.09
C GLY A 773 -10.14 -33.16 3.47
N ILE A 774 -9.80 -33.42 2.22
CA ILE A 774 -8.82 -32.64 1.48
C ILE A 774 -9.49 -31.35 0.98
N ASP A 775 -8.83 -30.21 1.16
CA ASP A 775 -9.20 -28.93 0.56
C ASP A 775 -8.01 -28.37 -0.22
N PHE A 776 -8.31 -27.88 -1.41
CA PHE A 776 -7.33 -27.22 -2.28
C PHE A 776 -7.89 -25.87 -2.73
N SER A 777 -7.02 -24.87 -2.78
CA SER A 777 -7.34 -23.58 -3.42
C SER A 777 -6.12 -22.98 -4.10
N ALA A 778 -6.34 -22.36 -5.25
CA ALA A 778 -5.33 -21.56 -5.96
C ALA A 778 -5.95 -20.20 -6.30
N PHE A 779 -5.19 -19.14 -6.05
CA PHE A 779 -5.62 -17.77 -6.32
C PHE A 779 -4.63 -17.07 -7.22
N PHE A 780 -5.12 -16.58 -8.35
CA PHE A 780 -4.38 -15.77 -9.31
C PHE A 780 -4.82 -14.32 -9.22
N GLN A 781 -3.88 -13.41 -9.35
CA GLN A 781 -4.08 -11.97 -9.36
C GLN A 781 -3.22 -11.36 -10.45
N GLY A 782 -3.74 -10.30 -11.11
CA GLY A 782 -2.95 -9.63 -12.12
C GLY A 782 -3.50 -8.27 -12.54
N VAL A 783 -2.70 -7.63 -13.38
CA VAL A 783 -2.96 -6.35 -14.03
C VAL A 783 -2.76 -6.52 -15.53
N GLY A 784 -3.79 -6.26 -16.34
CA GLY A 784 -3.72 -6.48 -17.80
C GLY A 784 -2.98 -5.38 -18.54
N LYS A 785 -2.90 -4.14 -17.99
CA LYS A 785 -2.17 -3.03 -18.59
C LYS A 785 -1.70 -2.05 -17.54
N LYS A 786 -0.42 -1.70 -17.58
CA LYS A 786 0.24 -0.65 -16.78
C LYS A 786 1.55 -0.32 -17.48
N ASP A 787 1.92 0.95 -17.52
CA ASP A 787 3.23 1.36 -18.01
C ASP A 787 4.14 1.70 -16.82
N VAL A 788 5.34 1.13 -16.81
CA VAL A 788 6.34 1.38 -15.77
C VAL A 788 7.58 1.98 -16.39
N TYR A 789 8.06 3.08 -15.84
CA TYR A 789 9.30 3.71 -16.24
C TYR A 789 10.47 3.11 -15.47
N TYR A 790 11.48 2.66 -16.20
CA TYR A 790 12.73 2.16 -15.65
C TYR A 790 13.78 3.24 -15.53
N SER A 791 14.45 3.29 -14.39
CA SER A 791 15.54 4.21 -14.13
C SER A 791 16.62 3.61 -13.21
N GLY A 792 17.71 4.32 -13.02
CA GLY A 792 18.80 3.90 -12.16
C GLY A 792 19.58 2.69 -12.68
N ALA A 793 20.35 2.04 -11.82
CA ALA A 793 21.21 0.92 -12.18
C ALA A 793 20.47 -0.27 -12.83
N GLY A 794 19.20 -0.48 -12.48
CA GLY A 794 18.39 -1.53 -13.10
C GLY A 794 18.09 -1.31 -14.57
N ALA A 795 18.09 -0.06 -15.06
CA ALA A 795 17.89 0.28 -16.45
C ALA A 795 19.23 0.52 -17.18
N ARG A 796 20.20 1.09 -16.50
CA ARG A 796 21.41 1.68 -17.10
C ARG A 796 22.65 1.01 -16.55
N ALA A 797 23.28 0.19 -17.36
CA ALA A 797 24.55 -0.44 -17.01
C ALA A 797 25.64 0.61 -16.77
N LEU A 798 26.53 0.40 -15.82
CA LEU A 798 27.71 1.20 -15.54
C LEU A 798 27.42 2.70 -15.28
N CYS A 799 26.19 3.07 -14.90
CA CYS A 799 25.80 4.44 -14.63
C CYS A 799 26.01 4.77 -13.15
N GLY A 800 26.66 5.91 -12.84
CA GLY A 800 26.90 6.34 -11.46
C GLY A 800 27.92 5.51 -10.69
N ASN A 801 28.87 4.89 -11.35
CA ASN A 801 29.87 3.96 -10.81
C ASN A 801 29.27 2.68 -10.21
N TYR A 802 28.08 2.26 -10.71
CA TYR A 802 27.45 1.03 -10.29
C TYR A 802 27.86 -0.17 -11.15
N THR A 803 27.57 -1.39 -10.64
CA THR A 803 27.81 -2.64 -11.37
C THR A 803 26.91 -2.75 -12.62
N ILE A 804 27.13 -3.78 -13.40
CA ILE A 804 26.25 -4.25 -14.48
C ILE A 804 25.58 -5.55 -14.04
N TYR A 805 24.33 -5.77 -14.43
CA TYR A 805 23.63 -7.03 -14.18
C TYR A 805 23.68 -7.94 -15.39
N LYS A 806 23.61 -9.27 -15.16
CA LYS A 806 23.73 -10.26 -16.25
C LYS A 806 22.74 -10.06 -17.39
N TYR A 807 21.51 -9.65 -17.12
CA TYR A 807 20.53 -9.40 -18.19
C TYR A 807 20.85 -8.14 -19.04
N GLN A 808 21.75 -7.26 -18.58
CA GLN A 808 22.18 -6.07 -19.31
C GLN A 808 23.31 -6.35 -20.32
N PHE A 809 23.83 -7.60 -20.33
CA PHE A 809 24.81 -8.01 -21.36
C PHE A 809 24.18 -8.22 -22.74
N ASP A 810 22.87 -8.17 -22.88
CA ASP A 810 22.17 -8.06 -24.15
C ASP A 810 22.15 -6.60 -24.62
N TYR A 811 23.34 -6.04 -24.87
CA TYR A 811 23.56 -4.69 -25.34
C TYR A 811 23.89 -4.65 -26.84
N TRP A 812 23.65 -3.50 -27.44
CA TRP A 812 23.85 -3.27 -28.86
C TRP A 812 25.32 -3.42 -29.27
N THR A 813 25.53 -4.22 -30.33
CA THR A 813 26.78 -4.26 -31.12
C THR A 813 26.40 -4.35 -32.60
N PRO A 814 27.34 -4.13 -33.55
CA PRO A 814 27.04 -4.32 -34.98
C PRO A 814 26.49 -5.71 -35.31
N GLU A 815 26.87 -6.74 -34.54
CA GLU A 815 26.42 -8.13 -34.67
C GLU A 815 25.09 -8.41 -33.94
N ASN A 816 24.68 -7.53 -33.01
CA ASN A 816 23.44 -7.62 -32.26
C ASN A 816 22.64 -6.31 -32.31
N PRO A 817 22.12 -5.92 -33.51
CA PRO A 817 21.45 -4.62 -33.69
C PRO A 817 20.09 -4.52 -33.02
N ASP A 818 19.46 -5.65 -32.69
CA ASP A 818 18.15 -5.75 -32.06
C ASP A 818 18.24 -5.97 -30.52
N ALA A 819 19.39 -5.66 -29.90
CA ALA A 819 19.63 -5.85 -28.50
C ALA A 819 18.61 -5.12 -27.59
N LYS A 820 18.40 -5.65 -26.40
CA LYS A 820 17.52 -5.04 -25.41
C LYS A 820 18.02 -3.70 -24.86
N PHE A 821 19.34 -3.51 -24.82
CA PHE A 821 19.99 -2.32 -24.24
C PHE A 821 20.83 -1.60 -25.29
N PRO A 822 21.01 -0.27 -25.18
CA PRO A 822 21.91 0.47 -26.03
C PRO A 822 23.36 0.00 -25.84
N ARG A 823 24.28 0.45 -26.70
CA ARG A 823 25.71 0.20 -26.51
C ARG A 823 26.18 0.54 -25.12
N LEU A 824 27.12 -0.22 -24.58
CA LEU A 824 27.66 0.05 -23.24
C LEU A 824 28.47 1.34 -23.24
N LEU A 825 28.22 2.18 -22.22
CA LEU A 825 29.01 3.37 -21.93
C LEU A 825 29.19 3.49 -20.43
N GLU A 826 30.41 3.84 -20.02
CA GLU A 826 30.69 4.25 -18.65
C GLU A 826 30.18 5.69 -18.47
N ASP A 827 29.20 5.89 -17.58
CA ASP A 827 28.58 7.21 -17.37
C ASP A 827 28.48 7.52 -15.88
N PRO A 828 29.60 7.89 -15.23
CA PRO A 828 29.62 8.17 -13.79
C PRO A 828 28.73 9.36 -13.40
N ASN A 829 28.49 10.28 -14.33
CA ASN A 829 27.70 11.50 -14.09
C ASN A 829 26.25 11.42 -14.64
N ALA A 830 25.85 10.28 -15.20
CA ALA A 830 24.54 10.08 -15.82
C ALA A 830 24.17 11.11 -16.90
N THR A 831 25.15 11.57 -17.67
CA THR A 831 25.01 12.61 -18.71
C THR A 831 24.79 12.07 -20.10
N ASN A 832 24.88 10.74 -20.28
CA ASN A 832 24.73 10.09 -21.57
C ASN A 832 23.31 10.31 -22.14
N PRO A 833 23.19 10.68 -23.44
CA PRO A 833 21.88 10.80 -24.12
C PRO A 833 20.98 9.56 -24.00
N ASN A 834 21.55 8.34 -23.93
CA ASN A 834 20.79 7.11 -23.69
C ASN A 834 20.05 7.11 -22.35
N ASN A 835 20.43 7.97 -21.40
CA ASN A 835 19.80 8.08 -20.09
C ASN A 835 18.59 9.02 -20.05
N MET A 836 18.22 9.63 -21.18
CA MET A 836 17.07 10.53 -21.24
C MET A 836 15.76 9.77 -20.96
N ILE A 837 14.86 10.48 -20.29
CA ILE A 837 13.50 9.97 -20.03
C ILE A 837 12.81 9.77 -21.38
N SER A 838 12.56 8.53 -21.76
CA SER A 838 12.01 8.21 -23.08
C SER A 838 11.12 6.98 -23.06
N SER A 839 10.36 6.81 -24.12
CA SER A 839 9.52 5.63 -24.33
C SER A 839 10.35 4.33 -24.38
N PHE A 840 11.66 4.40 -24.64
CA PHE A 840 12.55 3.25 -24.59
C PHE A 840 12.56 2.61 -23.20
N TRP A 841 12.56 3.42 -22.14
CA TRP A 841 12.61 2.97 -20.75
C TRP A 841 11.21 2.77 -20.12
N VAL A 842 10.15 3.05 -20.87
CA VAL A 842 8.77 2.75 -20.45
C VAL A 842 8.39 1.37 -20.98
N LYS A 843 8.15 0.43 -20.07
CA LYS A 843 7.86 -0.96 -20.42
C LYS A 843 6.51 -1.38 -19.83
N SER A 844 5.98 -2.50 -20.33
CA SER A 844 4.75 -3.07 -19.80
C SER A 844 4.93 -3.56 -18.37
N GLY A 845 4.11 -3.07 -17.47
CA GLY A 845 3.99 -3.56 -16.09
C GLY A 845 2.80 -4.51 -15.91
N ALA A 846 2.28 -5.07 -17.00
CA ALA A 846 1.25 -6.11 -16.96
C ALA A 846 1.82 -7.40 -16.37
N TYR A 847 1.03 -8.09 -15.55
CA TYR A 847 1.45 -9.36 -14.96
C TYR A 847 0.26 -10.23 -14.54
N CYS A 848 0.53 -11.53 -14.42
CA CYS A 848 -0.33 -12.52 -13.77
C CYS A 848 0.49 -13.31 -12.77
N ARG A 849 0.04 -13.34 -11.51
CA ARG A 849 0.74 -13.98 -10.39
C ARG A 849 -0.11 -15.07 -9.76
N LEU A 850 0.47 -16.25 -9.53
CA LEU A 850 -0.08 -17.20 -8.59
C LEU A 850 0.18 -16.66 -7.18
N LYS A 851 -0.82 -15.92 -6.67
CA LYS A 851 -0.72 -15.16 -5.42
C LYS A 851 -0.73 -16.07 -4.21
N ASN A 852 -1.55 -17.13 -4.26
CA ASN A 852 -1.65 -18.09 -3.16
C ASN A 852 -2.08 -19.47 -3.68
N ILE A 853 -1.48 -20.52 -3.11
CA ILE A 853 -1.91 -21.90 -3.27
C ILE A 853 -1.93 -22.57 -1.89
N VAL A 854 -3.00 -23.29 -1.57
CA VAL A 854 -3.17 -23.97 -0.29
C VAL A 854 -3.62 -25.39 -0.55
N LEU A 855 -3.00 -26.34 0.13
CA LEU A 855 -3.43 -27.72 0.22
C LEU A 855 -3.61 -28.09 1.70
N GLY A 856 -4.81 -28.44 2.10
CA GLY A 856 -5.15 -28.80 3.47
C GLY A 856 -5.77 -30.18 3.56
N TYR A 857 -5.60 -30.79 4.75
CA TYR A 857 -6.28 -32.04 5.11
C TYR A 857 -6.88 -31.92 6.50
N THR A 858 -8.20 -32.12 6.57
CA THR A 858 -8.91 -32.20 7.85
C THR A 858 -9.02 -33.68 8.25
N LEU A 859 -8.43 -34.02 9.38
CA LEU A 859 -8.42 -35.37 9.90
C LEU A 859 -9.86 -35.82 10.25
N PRO A 860 -10.21 -37.10 10.01
CA PRO A 860 -11.51 -37.63 10.41
C PRO A 860 -11.72 -37.52 11.92
N SER A 861 -12.93 -37.19 12.33
CA SER A 861 -13.28 -37.02 13.75
C SER A 861 -13.12 -38.32 14.56
N SER A 862 -13.13 -39.50 13.90
CA SER A 862 -12.81 -40.79 14.51
C SER A 862 -11.40 -40.86 15.11
N ILE A 863 -10.46 -40.13 14.53
CA ILE A 863 -9.05 -40.06 15.01
C ILE A 863 -8.92 -38.99 16.10
N THR A 864 -9.55 -37.84 15.94
CA THR A 864 -9.34 -36.65 16.78
C THR A 864 -10.13 -36.67 18.08
N LYS A 865 -11.26 -37.41 18.14
CA LYS A 865 -12.14 -37.48 19.34
C LYS A 865 -11.41 -38.05 20.56
N ALA A 866 -10.49 -39.00 20.38
CA ALA A 866 -9.72 -39.57 21.48
C ALA A 866 -8.84 -38.51 22.21
N ALA A 867 -8.46 -37.47 21.53
CA ALA A 867 -7.71 -36.31 22.07
C ALA A 867 -8.61 -35.14 22.45
N HIS A 868 -9.94 -35.31 22.53
CA HIS A 868 -10.92 -34.24 22.76
C HIS A 868 -10.85 -33.09 21.74
N ILE A 869 -10.35 -33.37 20.52
CA ILE A 869 -10.25 -32.40 19.45
C ILE A 869 -11.47 -32.59 18.53
N SER A 870 -12.27 -31.54 18.40
CA SER A 870 -13.47 -31.54 17.51
C SER A 870 -13.09 -31.46 16.03
N LYS A 871 -12.01 -30.70 15.72
CA LYS A 871 -11.48 -30.57 14.38
C LYS A 871 -9.99 -30.33 14.40
N LEU A 872 -9.25 -31.08 13.56
CA LEU A 872 -7.82 -30.88 13.30
C LEU A 872 -7.58 -30.82 11.81
N ARG A 873 -7.09 -29.66 11.33
CA ARG A 873 -6.69 -29.48 9.94
C ARG A 873 -5.21 -29.13 9.88
N VAL A 874 -4.44 -29.85 9.09
CA VAL A 874 -3.05 -29.53 8.73
C VAL A 874 -3.04 -28.98 7.31
N TYR A 875 -2.14 -28.04 7.00
CA TYR A 875 -2.05 -27.47 5.67
C TYR A 875 -0.64 -27.00 5.33
N ALA A 876 -0.38 -27.00 4.02
CA ALA A 876 0.77 -26.33 3.42
C ALA A 876 0.25 -25.25 2.47
N SER A 877 0.95 -24.12 2.42
CA SER A 877 0.65 -23.08 1.44
C SER A 877 1.90 -22.37 0.93
N ALA A 878 1.81 -21.84 -0.28
CA ALA A 878 2.82 -21.00 -0.89
C ALA A 878 2.20 -19.72 -1.40
N GLN A 879 2.91 -18.59 -1.23
CA GLN A 879 2.49 -17.29 -1.71
C GLN A 879 3.48 -16.74 -2.73
N ASN A 880 2.97 -15.95 -3.69
CA ASN A 880 3.75 -15.31 -4.75
C ASN A 880 4.66 -16.31 -5.48
N LEU A 881 4.18 -17.55 -5.72
CA LEU A 881 5.00 -18.68 -6.16
C LEU A 881 5.67 -18.41 -7.50
N PHE A 882 4.92 -17.86 -8.46
CA PHE A 882 5.48 -17.39 -9.73
C PHE A 882 4.67 -16.20 -10.27
N THR A 883 5.33 -15.40 -11.13
CA THR A 883 4.74 -14.25 -11.80
C THR A 883 5.09 -14.30 -13.26
N ILE A 884 4.05 -14.31 -14.12
CA ILE A 884 4.18 -14.13 -15.57
C ILE A 884 4.18 -12.63 -15.81
N LYS A 885 5.23 -12.10 -16.41
CA LYS A 885 5.46 -10.66 -16.64
C LYS A 885 6.28 -10.44 -17.90
N ASP A 886 6.43 -9.18 -18.31
CA ASP A 886 7.34 -8.79 -19.37
C ASP A 886 8.80 -9.16 -19.01
N ASN A 887 9.51 -9.80 -19.94
CA ASN A 887 10.87 -10.29 -19.74
C ASN A 887 11.93 -9.19 -19.68
N PHE A 888 11.61 -7.96 -20.01
CA PHE A 888 12.54 -6.85 -19.84
C PHE A 888 12.93 -6.64 -18.38
N TYR A 889 12.06 -7.00 -17.46
CA TYR A 889 12.19 -6.84 -16.00
C TYR A 889 12.78 -8.05 -15.29
N GLU A 890 13.83 -8.67 -15.80
CA GLU A 890 14.34 -9.93 -15.25
C GLU A 890 14.67 -9.86 -13.77
N GLY A 891 15.21 -8.79 -13.27
CA GLY A 891 15.62 -8.63 -11.88
C GLY A 891 14.61 -8.01 -10.94
N PHE A 892 13.42 -7.55 -11.41
CA PHE A 892 12.50 -6.73 -10.62
C PHE A 892 11.06 -7.21 -10.68
N ASP A 893 10.32 -6.94 -9.62
CA ASP A 893 8.90 -7.26 -9.51
C ASP A 893 8.05 -6.12 -10.11
N PRO A 894 7.00 -6.39 -10.92
CA PRO A 894 6.18 -5.35 -11.53
C PRO A 894 5.36 -4.51 -10.53
N GLU A 895 5.20 -4.96 -9.29
CA GLU A 895 4.59 -4.16 -8.22
C GLU A 895 5.60 -3.22 -7.54
N ASN A 896 6.90 -3.50 -7.62
CA ASN A 896 7.92 -2.60 -7.09
C ASN A 896 8.15 -1.40 -8.04
N SER A 897 8.18 -0.21 -7.49
CA SER A 897 8.56 0.98 -8.27
C SER A 897 10.09 1.03 -8.40
N VAL A 898 10.60 0.81 -9.60
CA VAL A 898 12.05 0.90 -9.89
C VAL A 898 12.40 2.35 -10.20
N SER A 899 12.38 3.24 -9.22
CA SER A 899 12.58 4.67 -9.48
C SER A 899 14.00 5.19 -9.25
N SER A 900 14.87 4.46 -8.58
CA SER A 900 16.26 4.91 -8.38
C SER A 900 17.15 3.78 -7.87
N GLY A 901 18.21 3.45 -8.59
CA GLY A 901 19.40 2.77 -8.08
C GLY A 901 19.19 1.41 -7.43
N ALA A 902 18.14 0.65 -7.78
CA ALA A 902 17.79 -0.62 -7.13
C ALA A 902 17.43 -0.53 -5.62
N SER A 903 17.14 0.66 -5.09
CA SER A 903 16.63 0.85 -3.71
C SER A 903 15.25 0.25 -3.55
N LEU A 904 15.18 -1.07 -3.35
CA LEU A 904 13.94 -1.82 -3.16
C LEU A 904 14.15 -2.89 -2.11
N TYR A 905 13.11 -3.15 -1.33
CA TYR A 905 13.04 -4.39 -0.56
C TYR A 905 12.21 -5.39 -1.38
N PRO A 906 12.77 -6.56 -1.76
CA PRO A 906 12.07 -7.50 -2.64
C PRO A 906 10.77 -8.00 -2.00
N LEU A 907 9.77 -8.30 -2.82
CA LEU A 907 8.61 -9.05 -2.37
C LEU A 907 9.02 -10.47 -1.98
N ASN A 908 8.28 -11.06 -1.05
CA ASN A 908 8.56 -12.40 -0.56
C ASN A 908 7.73 -13.46 -1.27
N LYS A 909 8.38 -14.57 -1.66
CA LYS A 909 7.73 -15.87 -1.76
C LYS A 909 7.69 -16.44 -0.35
N THR A 910 6.52 -16.90 0.09
CA THR A 910 6.38 -17.44 1.44
C THR A 910 5.88 -18.86 1.37
N PHE A 911 6.60 -19.78 2.02
CA PHE A 911 6.19 -21.18 2.16
C PHE A 911 5.86 -21.43 3.62
N VAL A 912 4.66 -21.89 3.92
CA VAL A 912 4.23 -22.16 5.30
C VAL A 912 3.64 -23.55 5.47
N PHE A 913 3.85 -24.10 6.67
CA PHE A 913 3.13 -25.25 7.21
C PHE A 913 2.35 -24.80 8.43
N GLY A 914 1.09 -25.17 8.48
CA GLY A 914 0.23 -24.73 9.55
C GLY A 914 -0.79 -25.76 9.98
N LEU A 915 -1.40 -25.47 11.13
CA LEU A 915 -2.46 -26.28 11.69
C LEU A 915 -3.58 -25.40 12.27
N ASN A 916 -4.80 -25.92 12.17
CA ASN A 916 -5.98 -25.34 12.80
C ASN A 916 -6.59 -26.42 13.72
N VAL A 917 -6.76 -26.10 15.00
CA VAL A 917 -7.30 -27.03 16.01
C VAL A 917 -8.53 -26.36 16.64
N GLU A 918 -9.59 -27.13 16.81
CA GLU A 918 -10.82 -26.73 17.50
C GLU A 918 -11.14 -27.81 18.56
N PHE A 919 -11.27 -27.37 19.80
CA PHE A 919 -11.57 -28.23 20.95
C PHE A 919 -13.02 -28.18 21.37
#